data_5e353818ace9645d32d4c9b98e3dc617
#
_entry.id   5e353818ace9645d32d4c9b98e3dc617
#
_cell.length_a   1.000
_cell.length_b   1.000
_cell.length_c   1.000
_cell.angle_alpha   90.00
_cell.angle_beta   90.00
_cell.angle_gamma   90.00
#
_symmetry.space_group_name_H-M   'P 1'
#
loop_
_entity.id
_entity.type
_entity.pdbx_description
1 polymer ?
#
loop_
_entity_poly.entity_id
_entity_poly.type
_entity_poly.pdbx_seq_one_letter_code
_entity_poly.pdbx_strand_id
1 'polypeptide(L)'
;MKRRYLIAFSCFLAFLLVCFGFTVQPNNTAKAVPAEKAFASEPYALVEQVCSQIYHGDFATARELIDPYNTSNNSSLSRLADIISAYETTRNKRQEASKAAYQEQLAELEKLQAPTDGGNDANDFDINDVNDIVEGLAVINKACELADEVQKQELLSNESVKEIFQAAIDKAAEYETEGKWIEAYSNCYVWLKAIDPNNKGYSDYSDQLLDKATIAAALEDNPCETREERFEGVRKDMFERTIIFLELHYVTTIDYNLMADKAIERCKLLAEVAGTTSRFRRDSESEDISSQRSELEEKNPELSELLPGQNSFVPPDKRQIAVWSTSLTTLLNQAKLASGNSGMLNKREFLGLYDQILKLNEITVDLPPQVLIAQFSEAALATLDPYTVIVWPRQVKDFEKMMTNEFTGIGIEISRRKGLLTVASLLPDTPAYRSGLDADDVIEAVDGIKTKDMTLTCAVHKITGPRGTQVTLTIKRPGVEGTRDITITRDKIIVPTIRGWQRTDGGKWLYMIDPENKIGYVRITSFSAGTAPGLEKALDELESDGLQGLIVDLRFNTGGLLDSAVSVVDKFVEEGTIVTRQQGFGRMPIYEYAHKKNTHPDYPLVILVNSNSASASEIVAGALADKAFERATLVGTRTHGKGSVQGITGFPGGRAQLKYTMAHYHLPS
;
A
#
# COMPACT_ATOMS: atom_id res chain seq x y z
N MET A 1 -39.93 18.45 -3.60
CA MET A 1 -39.16 17.23 -3.76
C MET A 1 -37.88 17.19 -2.88
N LYS A 2 -36.99 18.21 -2.94
CA LYS A 2 -35.72 18.24 -2.13
C LYS A 2 -35.91 17.97 -0.63
N ARG A 3 -37.00 18.44 0.01
CA ARG A 3 -37.24 18.23 1.45
C ARG A 3 -37.58 16.79 1.90
N ARG A 4 -38.23 15.99 1.03
CA ARG A 4 -38.52 14.58 1.36
C ARG A 4 -37.26 13.69 1.30
N TYR A 5 -36.31 14.06 0.46
CA TYR A 5 -35.02 13.38 0.34
C TYR A 5 -34.08 13.66 1.52
N LEU A 6 -34.16 14.84 2.12
CA LEU A 6 -33.29 15.17 3.27
C LEU A 6 -33.58 14.30 4.49
N ILE A 7 -34.84 13.95 4.77
CA ILE A 7 -35.21 13.10 5.90
C ILE A 7 -34.80 11.64 5.67
N ALA A 8 -35.12 11.09 4.49
CA ALA A 8 -34.69 9.73 4.15
C ALA A 8 -33.15 9.63 4.17
N PHE A 9 -32.47 10.67 3.70
CA PHE A 9 -31.01 10.76 3.66
C PHE A 9 -30.38 10.88 5.05
N SER A 10 -30.98 11.64 5.94
CA SER A 10 -30.50 11.82 7.31
C SER A 10 -30.71 10.55 8.17
N CYS A 11 -31.83 9.84 7.96
CA CYS A 11 -32.03 8.52 8.57
C CYS A 11 -31.03 7.48 8.04
N PHE A 12 -30.68 7.59 6.77
CA PHE A 12 -29.70 6.78 6.11
C PHE A 12 -28.27 7.01 6.64
N LEU A 13 -27.87 8.25 6.87
CA LEU A 13 -26.59 8.61 7.46
C LEU A 13 -26.43 8.03 8.88
N ALA A 14 -27.50 8.08 9.69
CA ALA A 14 -27.51 7.52 11.02
C ALA A 14 -27.37 5.97 11.01
N PHE A 15 -28.02 5.30 10.07
CA PHE A 15 -27.88 3.85 9.87
C PHE A 15 -26.45 3.44 9.51
N LEU A 16 -25.79 4.23 8.65
CA LEU A 16 -24.39 4.03 8.26
C LEU A 16 -23.43 4.09 9.43
N LEU A 17 -23.59 5.06 10.33
CA LEU A 17 -22.75 5.23 11.50
C LEU A 17 -22.89 4.06 12.48
N VAL A 18 -24.06 3.44 12.56
CA VAL A 18 -24.31 2.25 13.37
C VAL A 18 -23.66 1.00 12.77
N CYS A 19 -23.76 0.83 11.45
CA CYS A 19 -23.27 -0.38 10.79
C CYS A 19 -21.75 -0.45 10.66
N PHE A 20 -21.07 0.71 10.54
CA PHE A 20 -19.65 0.75 10.17
C PHE A 20 -18.69 1.29 11.22
N GLY A 21 -19.22 1.76 12.37
CA GLY A 21 -18.45 2.11 13.57
C GLY A 21 -17.30 3.09 13.34
N PHE A 22 -17.62 4.29 12.87
CA PHE A 22 -16.67 5.36 12.77
C PHE A 22 -16.38 5.98 14.13
N THR A 23 -15.11 6.11 14.50
CA THR A 23 -14.66 7.04 15.53
C THR A 23 -14.47 8.40 14.86
N VAL A 24 -15.39 9.32 15.08
CA VAL A 24 -15.17 10.73 14.75
C VAL A 24 -14.38 11.32 15.91
N GLN A 25 -13.10 11.64 15.71
CA GLN A 25 -12.40 12.51 16.63
C GLN A 25 -12.89 13.95 16.42
N PRO A 26 -13.32 14.65 17.46
CA PRO A 26 -13.73 16.05 17.31
C PRO A 26 -12.50 16.93 17.10
N ASN A 27 -12.27 17.40 15.88
CA ASN A 27 -11.36 18.51 15.66
C ASN A 27 -11.99 19.80 16.21
N ASN A 28 -11.57 20.21 17.39
CA ASN A 28 -11.92 21.48 18.02
C ASN A 28 -11.30 22.64 17.26
N THR A 29 -12.00 23.20 16.26
CA THR A 29 -11.93 24.61 15.88
C THR A 29 -13.03 24.96 14.86
N ALA A 30 -14.30 24.88 15.24
CA ALA A 30 -15.33 25.66 14.57
C ALA A 30 -16.04 26.48 15.66
N LYS A 31 -15.93 27.80 15.59
CA LYS A 31 -16.68 28.70 16.47
C LYS A 31 -18.16 28.40 16.33
N ALA A 32 -18.80 28.02 17.43
CA ALA A 32 -20.25 27.86 17.52
C ALA A 32 -20.94 29.16 17.09
N VAL A 33 -21.79 29.07 16.07
CA VAL A 33 -22.80 30.07 15.79
C VAL A 33 -23.85 29.90 16.89
N PRO A 34 -24.30 30.99 17.57
CA PRO A 34 -25.31 30.86 18.61
C PRO A 34 -26.62 30.33 18.00
N ALA A 35 -27.15 29.26 18.55
CA ALA A 35 -28.45 28.74 18.19
C ALA A 35 -29.52 29.79 18.56
N GLU A 36 -30.10 30.46 17.57
CA GLU A 36 -31.35 31.22 17.77
C GLU A 36 -32.46 30.23 18.15
N LYS A 37 -32.96 30.40 19.37
CA LYS A 37 -34.14 29.73 19.87
C LYS A 37 -35.39 30.31 19.11
N ALA A 38 -35.76 29.65 18.01
CA ALA A 38 -37.06 29.95 17.38
C ALA A 38 -37.62 28.68 16.70
N PHE A 39 -38.80 28.27 17.16
CA PHE A 39 -39.77 27.39 16.53
C PHE A 39 -39.52 25.88 16.46
N ALA A 40 -39.67 25.25 17.60
CA ALA A 40 -39.95 23.81 17.68
C ALA A 40 -41.45 23.53 17.60
N SER A 41 -42.08 23.73 16.44
CA SER A 41 -43.49 23.38 16.25
C SER A 41 -43.80 22.41 15.11
N GLU A 42 -42.75 21.96 14.37
CA GLU A 42 -42.93 20.92 13.35
C GLU A 42 -41.98 19.74 13.61
N PRO A 43 -42.50 18.50 13.64
CA PRO A 43 -41.67 17.28 13.81
C PRO A 43 -40.53 17.21 12.79
N TYR A 44 -40.67 17.89 11.68
CA TYR A 44 -39.74 17.95 10.57
C TYR A 44 -38.46 18.73 10.89
N ALA A 45 -38.59 19.91 11.48
CA ALA A 45 -37.45 20.74 11.86
C ALA A 45 -36.60 20.07 12.95
N LEU A 46 -37.23 19.32 13.83
CA LEU A 46 -36.54 18.56 14.86
C LEU A 46 -35.71 17.38 14.27
N VAL A 47 -36.30 16.67 13.31
CA VAL A 47 -35.58 15.59 12.60
C VAL A 47 -34.35 16.15 11.87
N GLU A 48 -34.48 17.30 11.23
CA GLU A 48 -33.39 17.96 10.54
C GLU A 48 -32.29 18.42 11.53
N GLN A 49 -32.64 18.93 12.71
CA GLN A 49 -31.69 19.28 13.77
C GLN A 49 -30.95 18.05 14.31
N VAL A 50 -31.66 16.99 14.61
CA VAL A 50 -31.08 15.73 15.08
C VAL A 50 -30.10 15.16 14.05
N CYS A 51 -30.51 15.14 12.78
CA CYS A 51 -29.66 14.68 11.71
C CYS A 51 -28.41 15.57 11.51
N SER A 52 -28.54 16.86 11.73
CA SER A 52 -27.40 17.79 11.73
C SER A 52 -26.40 17.47 12.85
N GLN A 53 -26.88 17.16 14.07
CA GLN A 53 -25.99 16.78 15.17
C GLN A 53 -25.29 15.44 14.89
N ILE A 54 -26.02 14.46 14.36
CA ILE A 54 -25.42 13.19 13.93
C ILE A 54 -24.36 13.41 12.85
N TYR A 55 -24.63 14.30 11.89
CA TYR A 55 -23.70 14.68 10.84
C TYR A 55 -22.39 15.26 11.40
N HIS A 56 -22.47 16.06 12.47
CA HIS A 56 -21.31 16.63 13.15
C HIS A 56 -20.67 15.67 14.19
N GLY A 57 -21.22 14.47 14.33
CA GLY A 57 -20.72 13.45 15.29
C GLY A 57 -21.14 13.69 16.74
N ASP A 58 -22.03 14.66 17.00
CA ASP A 58 -22.56 14.97 18.32
C ASP A 58 -23.81 14.15 18.63
N PHE A 59 -23.59 12.87 18.92
CA PHE A 59 -24.63 11.91 19.25
C PHE A 59 -25.31 12.21 20.59
N ALA A 60 -24.60 12.82 21.53
CA ALA A 60 -25.14 13.20 22.82
C ALA A 60 -26.24 14.26 22.67
N THR A 61 -25.95 15.36 22.00
CA THR A 61 -26.94 16.40 21.69
C THR A 61 -28.07 15.86 20.80
N ALA A 62 -27.75 15.01 19.81
CA ALA A 62 -28.77 14.36 18.98
C ALA A 62 -29.76 13.55 19.84
N ARG A 63 -29.28 12.83 20.84
CA ARG A 63 -30.10 12.06 21.78
C ARG A 63 -30.94 12.96 22.68
N GLU A 64 -30.35 13.99 23.28
CA GLU A 64 -31.07 14.95 24.11
C GLU A 64 -32.25 15.62 23.36
N LEU A 65 -32.10 15.86 22.06
CA LEU A 65 -33.14 16.40 21.20
C LEU A 65 -34.30 15.40 20.96
N ILE A 66 -34.01 14.10 20.93
CA ILE A 66 -35.01 13.05 20.63
C ILE A 66 -35.71 12.56 21.90
N ASP A 67 -35.02 12.44 23.02
CA ASP A 67 -35.53 11.83 24.26
C ASP A 67 -36.93 12.34 24.69
N PRO A 68 -37.26 13.65 24.60
CA PRO A 68 -38.59 14.14 24.94
C PRO A 68 -39.72 13.63 24.02
N TYR A 69 -39.37 13.15 22.85
CA TYR A 69 -40.33 12.73 21.82
C TYR A 69 -40.33 11.21 21.58
N ASN A 70 -39.53 10.45 22.32
CA ASN A 70 -39.37 8.99 22.14
C ASN A 70 -40.66 8.20 22.42
N THR A 71 -41.63 8.81 23.10
CA THR A 71 -42.95 8.25 23.38
C THR A 71 -44.06 8.69 22.41
N SER A 72 -43.70 9.54 21.41
CA SER A 72 -44.67 10.06 20.47
C SER A 72 -44.87 9.10 19.28
N ASN A 73 -46.09 9.09 18.70
CA ASN A 73 -46.41 8.30 17.50
C ASN A 73 -45.70 8.76 16.21
N ASN A 74 -44.55 9.44 16.33
CA ASN A 74 -43.73 9.88 15.18
C ASN A 74 -42.74 8.82 14.80
N SER A 75 -43.04 8.04 13.76
CA SER A 75 -42.23 6.92 13.30
C SER A 75 -40.80 7.31 12.92
N SER A 76 -40.55 8.53 12.45
CA SER A 76 -39.22 9.00 12.04
C SER A 76 -38.32 9.31 13.23
N LEU A 77 -38.83 9.94 14.28
CA LEU A 77 -38.08 10.25 15.51
C LEU A 77 -37.78 8.98 16.31
N SER A 78 -38.78 8.08 16.45
CA SER A 78 -38.58 6.78 17.11
C SER A 78 -37.47 5.99 16.40
N ARG A 79 -37.49 5.95 15.08
CA ARG A 79 -36.47 5.28 14.28
C ARG A 79 -35.08 5.88 14.43
N LEU A 80 -34.96 7.20 14.49
CA LEU A 80 -33.68 7.88 14.78
C LEU A 80 -33.17 7.52 16.19
N ALA A 81 -34.05 7.47 17.19
CA ALA A 81 -33.71 7.05 18.54
C ALA A 81 -33.17 5.61 18.57
N ASP A 82 -33.82 4.68 17.86
CA ASP A 82 -33.38 3.30 17.73
C ASP A 82 -32.00 3.21 17.08
N ILE A 83 -31.76 3.99 16.01
CA ILE A 83 -30.46 4.04 15.31
C ILE A 83 -29.36 4.57 16.22
N ILE A 84 -29.60 5.68 16.94
CA ILE A 84 -28.62 6.24 17.89
C ILE A 84 -28.32 5.22 18.99
N SER A 85 -29.34 4.58 19.55
CA SER A 85 -29.17 3.56 20.59
C SER A 85 -28.38 2.34 20.10
N ALA A 86 -28.65 1.88 18.89
CA ALA A 86 -27.89 0.78 18.25
C ALA A 86 -26.43 1.17 18.00
N TYR A 87 -26.19 2.41 17.56
CA TYR A 87 -24.84 2.94 17.38
C TYR A 87 -24.07 2.99 18.70
N GLU A 88 -24.66 3.56 19.76
CA GLU A 88 -24.04 3.65 21.07
C GLU A 88 -23.74 2.27 21.64
N THR A 89 -24.69 1.33 21.51
CA THR A 89 -24.49 -0.05 21.93
C THR A 89 -23.30 -0.69 21.20
N THR A 90 -23.22 -0.51 19.89
CA THR A 90 -22.13 -1.04 19.06
C THR A 90 -20.80 -0.36 19.39
N ARG A 91 -20.80 0.95 19.60
CA ARG A 91 -19.62 1.72 20.03
C ARG A 91 -19.09 1.23 21.37
N ASN A 92 -19.98 1.08 22.37
CA ASN A 92 -19.59 0.62 23.70
C ASN A 92 -19.03 -0.81 23.66
N LYS A 93 -19.67 -1.74 22.94
CA LYS A 93 -19.13 -3.10 22.73
C LYS A 93 -17.73 -3.09 22.10
N ARG A 94 -17.50 -2.20 21.14
CA ARG A 94 -16.17 -2.09 20.52
C ARG A 94 -15.13 -1.49 21.46
N GLN A 95 -15.51 -0.48 22.25
CA GLN A 95 -14.62 0.07 23.27
C GLN A 95 -14.26 -0.98 24.32
N GLU A 96 -15.22 -1.76 24.77
CA GLU A 96 -14.98 -2.88 25.69
C GLU A 96 -14.07 -3.95 25.06
N ALA A 97 -14.35 -4.33 23.81
CA ALA A 97 -13.51 -5.29 23.08
C ALA A 97 -12.08 -4.75 22.87
N SER A 98 -11.93 -3.46 22.54
CA SER A 98 -10.60 -2.84 22.39
C SER A 98 -9.85 -2.82 23.72
N LYS A 99 -10.52 -2.46 24.82
CA LYS A 99 -9.92 -2.52 26.17
C LYS A 99 -9.52 -3.94 26.58
N ALA A 100 -10.37 -4.92 26.31
CA ALA A 100 -10.06 -6.31 26.58
C ALA A 100 -8.85 -6.80 25.75
N ALA A 101 -8.81 -6.47 24.46
CA ALA A 101 -7.68 -6.79 23.59
C ALA A 101 -6.37 -6.08 24.04
N TYR A 102 -6.45 -4.84 24.51
CA TYR A 102 -5.29 -4.14 25.09
C TYR A 102 -4.76 -4.86 26.33
N GLN A 103 -5.67 -5.25 27.27
CA GLN A 103 -5.29 -6.00 28.47
C GLN A 103 -4.70 -7.39 28.13
N GLU A 104 -5.20 -8.04 27.08
CA GLU A 104 -4.63 -9.28 26.58
C GLU A 104 -3.18 -9.09 26.10
N GLN A 105 -2.90 -8.00 25.36
CA GLN A 105 -1.53 -7.68 24.93
C GLN A 105 -0.60 -7.36 26.12
N LEU A 106 -1.10 -6.65 27.13
CA LEU A 106 -0.31 -6.41 28.35
C LEU A 106 0.00 -7.72 29.09
N ALA A 107 -0.98 -8.60 29.24
CA ALA A 107 -0.76 -9.90 29.86
C ALA A 107 0.21 -10.79 29.04
N GLU A 108 0.20 -10.69 27.72
CA GLU A 108 1.17 -11.36 26.86
C GLU A 108 2.59 -10.79 27.08
N LEU A 109 2.71 -9.47 27.17
CA LEU A 109 3.98 -8.82 27.46
C LEU A 109 4.52 -9.22 28.85
N GLU A 110 3.66 -9.30 29.87
CA GLU A 110 4.03 -9.77 31.22
C GLU A 110 4.49 -11.24 31.20
N LYS A 111 3.88 -12.11 30.41
CA LYS A 111 4.31 -13.52 30.27
C LYS A 111 5.69 -13.64 29.64
N LEU A 112 5.98 -12.84 28.63
CA LEU A 112 7.31 -12.81 28.00
C LEU A 112 8.41 -12.39 28.99
N GLN A 113 8.05 -11.71 30.07
CA GLN A 113 8.99 -11.15 31.07
C GLN A 113 9.02 -11.93 32.38
N ALA A 114 8.12 -12.89 32.58
CA ALA A 114 8.05 -13.64 33.84
C ALA A 114 9.24 -14.60 33.96
N PRO A 115 10.03 -14.57 35.05
CA PRO A 115 11.06 -15.58 35.28
C PRO A 115 10.37 -16.94 35.43
N THR A 116 10.74 -17.90 34.61
CA THR A 116 10.22 -19.26 34.74
C THR A 116 10.86 -19.94 35.95
N ASP A 117 10.04 -20.51 36.81
CA ASP A 117 10.46 -21.36 37.91
C ASP A 117 11.08 -22.66 37.34
N GLY A 118 12.39 -22.64 37.04
CA GLY A 118 13.28 -23.76 37.06
C GLY A 118 12.97 -25.00 36.19
N GLY A 119 12.20 -24.86 35.12
CA GLY A 119 11.92 -25.96 34.17
C GLY A 119 12.52 -25.67 32.78
N ASN A 120 13.18 -26.67 32.21
CA ASN A 120 13.67 -26.65 30.81
C ASN A 120 12.50 -26.65 29.80
N ASP A 121 11.66 -25.64 29.82
CA ASP A 121 10.62 -25.49 28.81
C ASP A 121 11.14 -24.59 27.69
N ALA A 122 11.00 -25.05 26.46
CA ALA A 122 11.44 -24.39 25.22
C ALA A 122 10.69 -23.09 24.88
N ASN A 123 10.15 -22.40 25.88
CA ASN A 123 9.32 -21.17 25.76
C ASN A 123 9.83 -20.03 26.67
N ASP A 124 11.10 -20.04 27.08
CA ASP A 124 11.67 -18.94 27.84
C ASP A 124 12.03 -17.79 26.90
N PHE A 125 11.50 -16.57 27.20
CA PHE A 125 11.87 -15.36 26.47
C PHE A 125 13.35 -15.01 26.74
N ASP A 126 14.16 -15.09 25.70
CA ASP A 126 15.57 -14.67 25.73
C ASP A 126 15.72 -13.33 25.01
N ILE A 127 15.98 -12.28 25.76
CA ILE A 127 16.21 -10.93 25.23
C ILE A 127 17.42 -10.85 24.27
N ASN A 128 18.23 -11.90 24.18
CA ASN A 128 19.34 -12.01 23.23
C ASN A 128 18.92 -12.76 21.94
N ASP A 129 17.80 -13.50 21.95
CA ASP A 129 17.28 -14.13 20.75
C ASP A 129 16.47 -13.14 19.90
N VAL A 130 16.77 -13.08 18.63
CA VAL A 130 16.11 -12.12 17.73
C VAL A 130 14.62 -12.41 17.54
N ASN A 131 14.21 -13.69 17.57
CA ASN A 131 12.79 -14.02 17.38
C ASN A 131 11.98 -13.53 18.57
N ASP A 132 12.53 -13.66 19.78
CA ASP A 132 11.91 -13.18 21.03
C ASP A 132 11.87 -11.64 21.07
N ILE A 133 12.94 -10.97 20.64
CA ILE A 133 12.93 -9.49 20.48
C ILE A 133 11.82 -9.08 19.52
N VAL A 134 11.71 -9.71 18.34
CA VAL A 134 10.69 -9.39 17.33
C VAL A 134 9.28 -9.69 17.86
N GLU A 135 9.08 -10.78 18.59
CA GLU A 135 7.81 -11.11 19.24
C GLU A 135 7.43 -10.04 20.27
N GLY A 136 8.36 -9.65 21.14
CA GLY A 136 8.16 -8.56 22.11
C GLY A 136 7.79 -7.24 21.42
N LEU A 137 8.50 -6.85 20.36
CA LEU A 137 8.20 -5.64 19.59
C LEU A 137 6.82 -5.72 18.92
N ALA A 138 6.43 -6.90 18.41
CA ALA A 138 5.12 -7.09 17.78
C ALA A 138 3.97 -6.95 18.79
N VAL A 139 4.12 -7.51 19.99
CA VAL A 139 3.16 -7.37 21.11
C VAL A 139 3.05 -5.91 21.53
N ILE A 140 4.18 -5.20 21.69
CA ILE A 140 4.20 -3.76 22.05
C ILE A 140 3.52 -2.94 20.95
N ASN A 141 3.83 -3.17 19.69
CA ASN A 141 3.19 -2.46 18.57
C ASN A 141 1.68 -2.66 18.60
N LYS A 142 1.23 -3.89 18.80
CA LYS A 142 -0.20 -4.21 18.88
C LYS A 142 -0.88 -3.55 20.07
N ALA A 143 -0.23 -3.51 21.22
CA ALA A 143 -0.71 -2.78 22.39
C ALA A 143 -0.83 -1.28 22.08
N CYS A 144 0.17 -0.67 21.42
CA CYS A 144 0.14 0.76 21.01
C CYS A 144 -1.00 1.08 20.04
N GLU A 145 -1.35 0.16 19.13
CA GLU A 145 -2.50 0.32 18.21
C GLU A 145 -3.85 0.35 18.95
N LEU A 146 -3.96 -0.35 20.09
CA LEU A 146 -5.19 -0.49 20.87
C LEU A 146 -5.29 0.54 22.00
N ALA A 147 -4.17 1.13 22.40
CA ALA A 147 -4.02 2.08 23.51
C ALA A 147 -4.59 3.46 23.17
N ASP A 148 -5.12 4.15 24.17
CA ASP A 148 -5.27 5.60 24.10
C ASP A 148 -3.93 6.32 24.35
N GLU A 149 -3.89 7.64 24.17
CA GLU A 149 -2.65 8.43 24.28
C GLU A 149 -1.98 8.32 25.66
N VAL A 150 -2.77 8.20 26.75
CA VAL A 150 -2.25 8.05 28.13
C VAL A 150 -1.65 6.67 28.31
N GLN A 151 -2.40 5.63 27.93
CA GLN A 151 -1.97 4.25 27.98
C GLN A 151 -0.71 4.02 27.13
N LYS A 152 -0.64 4.65 25.95
CA LYS A 152 0.53 4.57 25.08
C LYS A 152 1.77 5.20 25.75
N GLN A 153 1.63 6.35 26.38
CA GLN A 153 2.72 6.99 27.10
C GLN A 153 3.18 6.15 28.31
N GLU A 154 2.24 5.56 29.05
CA GLU A 154 2.56 4.66 30.16
C GLU A 154 3.32 3.42 29.66
N LEU A 155 2.85 2.80 28.58
CA LEU A 155 3.49 1.62 27.98
C LEU A 155 4.92 1.94 27.51
N LEU A 156 5.12 3.04 26.80
CA LEU A 156 6.44 3.44 26.31
C LEU A 156 7.40 3.89 27.41
N SER A 157 6.88 4.27 28.59
CA SER A 157 7.69 4.61 29.77
C SER A 157 8.10 3.40 30.62
N ASN A 158 7.49 2.24 30.37
CA ASN A 158 7.76 1.01 31.12
C ASN A 158 9.20 0.53 30.91
N GLU A 159 9.90 0.16 32.00
CA GLU A 159 11.32 -0.22 31.95
C GLU A 159 11.53 -1.48 31.10
N SER A 160 10.68 -2.48 31.21
CA SER A 160 10.81 -3.71 30.43
C SER A 160 10.59 -3.48 28.92
N VAL A 161 9.72 -2.53 28.55
CA VAL A 161 9.56 -2.10 27.14
C VAL A 161 10.83 -1.43 26.63
N LYS A 162 11.46 -0.59 27.47
CA LYS A 162 12.74 0.06 27.14
C LYS A 162 13.88 -0.95 27.00
N GLU A 163 13.89 -2.00 27.83
CA GLU A 163 14.86 -3.09 27.69
C GLU A 163 14.75 -3.81 26.36
N ILE A 164 13.52 -4.12 25.92
CA ILE A 164 13.27 -4.72 24.58
C ILE A 164 13.70 -3.76 23.47
N PHE A 165 13.44 -2.45 23.61
CA PHE A 165 13.90 -1.46 22.62
C PHE A 165 15.42 -1.39 22.56
N GLN A 166 16.09 -1.40 23.72
CA GLN A 166 17.56 -1.38 23.77
C GLN A 166 18.13 -2.65 23.16
N ALA A 167 17.58 -3.81 23.46
CA ALA A 167 17.99 -5.09 22.84
C ALA A 167 17.82 -5.08 21.32
N ALA A 168 16.73 -4.48 20.81
CA ALA A 168 16.53 -4.32 19.37
C ALA A 168 17.57 -3.38 18.75
N ILE A 169 17.93 -2.29 19.42
CA ILE A 169 18.98 -1.35 18.99
C ILE A 169 20.35 -2.04 18.96
N ASP A 170 20.69 -2.77 20.02
CA ASP A 170 21.96 -3.48 20.14
C ASP A 170 22.06 -4.60 19.07
N LYS A 171 20.96 -5.32 18.83
CA LYS A 171 20.88 -6.33 17.78
C LYS A 171 21.00 -5.76 16.38
N ALA A 172 20.40 -4.59 16.12
CA ALA A 172 20.59 -3.88 14.86
C ALA A 172 22.06 -3.50 14.66
N ALA A 173 22.75 -2.99 15.69
CA ALA A 173 24.16 -2.65 15.61
C ALA A 173 25.03 -3.89 15.36
N GLU A 174 24.70 -5.04 15.95
CA GLU A 174 25.36 -6.33 15.63
C GLU A 174 25.18 -6.68 14.15
N TYR A 175 23.94 -6.67 13.64
CA TYR A 175 23.65 -6.92 12.22
C TYR A 175 24.39 -5.96 11.29
N GLU A 176 24.51 -4.69 11.65
CA GLU A 176 25.24 -3.71 10.85
C GLU A 176 26.74 -4.03 10.78
N THR A 177 27.35 -4.46 11.89
CA THR A 177 28.77 -4.86 11.88
C THR A 177 29.01 -6.07 11.00
N GLU A 178 28.01 -6.92 10.86
CA GLU A 178 28.01 -8.11 10.01
C GLU A 178 27.62 -7.81 8.56
N GLY A 179 27.15 -6.59 8.25
CA GLY A 179 26.63 -6.20 6.93
C GLY A 179 25.26 -6.81 6.60
N LYS A 180 24.49 -7.20 7.61
CA LYS A 180 23.13 -7.76 7.49
C LYS A 180 22.09 -6.61 7.55
N TRP A 181 22.10 -5.78 6.53
CA TRP A 181 21.29 -4.55 6.49
C TRP A 181 19.78 -4.81 6.46
N ILE A 182 19.36 -5.90 5.79
CA ILE A 182 17.95 -6.28 5.69
C ILE A 182 17.44 -6.68 7.06
N GLU A 183 18.19 -7.50 7.79
CA GLU A 183 17.85 -7.96 9.13
C GLU A 183 17.83 -6.81 10.15
N ALA A 184 18.82 -5.91 10.10
CA ALA A 184 18.85 -4.71 10.96
C ALA A 184 17.59 -3.84 10.79
N TYR A 185 17.13 -3.67 9.55
CA TYR A 185 15.91 -2.93 9.26
C TYR A 185 14.65 -3.72 9.65
N SER A 186 14.48 -4.94 9.11
CA SER A 186 13.23 -5.69 9.19
C SER A 186 12.93 -6.27 10.58
N ASN A 187 13.97 -6.63 11.34
CA ASN A 187 13.79 -7.22 12.66
C ASN A 187 13.81 -6.19 13.80
N CYS A 188 14.33 -4.98 13.56
CA CYS A 188 14.54 -3.99 14.59
C CYS A 188 13.87 -2.64 14.27
N TYR A 189 14.45 -1.84 13.39
CA TYR A 189 14.07 -0.42 13.24
C TYR A 189 12.72 -0.17 12.58
N VAL A 190 12.20 -1.08 11.75
CA VAL A 190 10.83 -0.98 11.23
C VAL A 190 9.80 -1.00 12.36
N TRP A 191 10.04 -1.81 13.39
CA TRP A 191 9.20 -1.92 14.57
C TRP A 191 9.32 -0.69 15.48
N LEU A 192 10.55 -0.26 15.81
CA LEU A 192 10.78 0.93 16.64
C LEU A 192 10.11 2.18 16.05
N LYS A 193 10.23 2.39 14.74
CA LYS A 193 9.55 3.46 14.01
C LYS A 193 8.03 3.31 14.03
N ALA A 194 7.50 2.11 13.89
CA ALA A 194 6.05 1.87 13.91
C ALA A 194 5.44 2.13 15.30
N ILE A 195 6.13 1.74 16.35
CA ILE A 195 5.71 1.90 17.75
C ILE A 195 5.76 3.38 18.16
N ASP A 196 6.87 4.07 17.88
CA ASP A 196 7.05 5.48 18.20
C ASP A 196 7.48 6.31 16.98
N PRO A 197 6.53 6.64 16.06
CA PRO A 197 6.82 7.38 14.84
C PRO A 197 7.25 8.83 15.07
N ASN A 198 7.00 9.38 16.28
CA ASN A 198 7.39 10.74 16.64
C ASN A 198 8.84 10.82 17.14
N ASN A 199 9.46 9.70 17.43
CA ASN A 199 10.87 9.63 17.79
C ASN A 199 11.74 9.80 16.55
N LYS A 200 12.30 11.01 16.40
CA LYS A 200 13.15 11.33 15.25
C LYS A 200 14.37 10.41 15.13
N GLY A 201 14.95 9.98 16.26
CA GLY A 201 16.07 9.04 16.24
C GLY A 201 15.71 7.72 15.58
N TYR A 202 14.58 7.13 15.96
CA TYR A 202 14.10 5.90 15.33
C TYR A 202 13.69 6.11 13.88
N SER A 203 12.98 7.22 13.57
CA SER A 203 12.49 7.49 12.23
C SER A 203 13.63 7.73 11.25
N ASP A 204 14.55 8.65 11.56
CA ASP A 204 15.65 9.04 10.69
C ASP A 204 16.62 7.87 10.45
N TYR A 205 16.88 7.08 11.50
CA TYR A 205 17.78 5.93 11.39
C TYR A 205 17.14 4.75 10.66
N SER A 206 15.85 4.51 10.88
CA SER A 206 15.08 3.54 10.11
C SER A 206 15.12 3.84 8.62
N ASP A 207 15.01 5.12 8.22
CA ASP A 207 15.08 5.53 6.82
C ASP A 207 16.47 5.28 6.22
N GLN A 208 17.55 5.54 6.97
CA GLN A 208 18.92 5.22 6.56
C GLN A 208 19.13 3.72 6.38
N LEU A 209 18.64 2.92 7.33
CA LEU A 209 18.72 1.45 7.23
C LEU A 209 17.89 0.90 6.08
N LEU A 210 16.70 1.48 5.82
CA LEU A 210 15.88 1.11 4.66
C LEU A 210 16.62 1.33 3.35
N ASP A 211 17.34 2.45 3.22
CA ASP A 211 18.17 2.73 2.06
C ASP A 211 19.27 1.66 1.87
N LYS A 212 19.99 1.32 2.94
CA LYS A 212 21.02 0.28 2.92
C LYS A 212 20.43 -1.11 2.65
N ALA A 213 19.32 -1.46 3.30
CA ALA A 213 18.61 -2.72 3.08
C ALA A 213 18.09 -2.86 1.64
N THR A 214 17.56 -1.77 1.07
CA THR A 214 17.11 -1.75 -0.33
C THR A 214 18.26 -2.00 -1.29
N ILE A 215 19.43 -1.40 -1.04
CA ILE A 215 20.63 -1.63 -1.83
C ILE A 215 21.13 -3.07 -1.66
N ALA A 216 21.19 -3.58 -0.44
CA ALA A 216 21.61 -4.96 -0.18
C ALA A 216 20.67 -5.95 -0.91
N ALA A 217 19.37 -5.77 -0.81
CA ALA A 217 18.39 -6.58 -1.54
C ALA A 217 18.54 -6.49 -3.07
N ALA A 218 18.97 -5.34 -3.60
CA ALA A 218 19.25 -5.18 -5.03
C ALA A 218 20.51 -5.94 -5.48
N LEU A 219 21.47 -6.13 -4.60
CA LEU A 219 22.75 -6.81 -4.88
C LEU A 219 22.68 -8.32 -4.65
N GLU A 220 21.82 -8.78 -3.72
CA GLU A 220 21.72 -10.19 -3.33
C GLU A 220 20.81 -10.99 -4.25
N ASP A 221 21.18 -12.24 -4.48
CA ASP A 221 20.29 -13.23 -5.09
C ASP A 221 19.23 -13.67 -4.06
N ASN A 222 18.05 -13.97 -4.53
CA ASN A 222 16.99 -14.53 -3.70
C ASN A 222 16.47 -15.85 -4.32
N PRO A 223 15.70 -16.65 -3.58
CA PRO A 223 15.21 -17.94 -4.10
C PRO A 223 14.37 -17.88 -5.39
N CYS A 224 14.01 -16.68 -5.83
CA CYS A 224 13.16 -16.48 -7.00
C CYS A 224 13.86 -15.93 -8.22
N GLU A 225 14.86 -15.13 -8.00
CA GLU A 225 15.60 -14.48 -9.08
C GLU A 225 17.01 -14.15 -8.64
N THR A 226 17.93 -14.26 -9.55
CA THR A 226 19.28 -13.74 -9.38
C THR A 226 19.32 -12.23 -9.57
N ARG A 227 20.39 -11.60 -9.14
CA ARG A 227 20.64 -10.18 -9.42
C ARG A 227 20.64 -9.91 -10.94
N GLU A 228 21.31 -10.78 -11.72
CA GLU A 228 21.40 -10.68 -13.17
C GLU A 228 20.01 -10.71 -13.82
N GLU A 229 19.12 -11.62 -13.40
CA GLU A 229 17.75 -11.68 -13.88
C GLU A 229 16.95 -10.42 -13.51
N ARG A 230 17.11 -9.91 -12.28
CA ARG A 230 16.41 -8.71 -11.79
C ARG A 230 16.71 -7.48 -12.62
N PHE A 231 17.96 -7.29 -13.00
CA PHE A 231 18.43 -6.15 -13.79
C PHE A 231 18.63 -6.47 -15.27
N GLU A 232 18.12 -7.61 -15.74
CA GLU A 232 18.21 -7.99 -17.15
C GLU A 232 17.60 -6.90 -18.05
N GLY A 233 18.36 -6.51 -19.08
CA GLY A 233 17.93 -5.53 -20.05
C GLY A 233 17.98 -4.08 -19.59
N VAL A 234 18.45 -3.78 -18.38
CA VAL A 234 18.72 -2.40 -17.92
C VAL A 234 19.88 -1.82 -18.71
N ARG A 235 19.68 -0.64 -19.30
CA ARG A 235 20.67 0.03 -20.14
C ARG A 235 20.76 1.52 -19.84
N LYS A 236 21.94 2.07 -20.01
CA LYS A 236 22.29 3.48 -19.85
C LYS A 236 21.32 4.42 -20.62
N ASP A 237 21.03 4.10 -21.88
CA ASP A 237 20.20 4.93 -22.75
C ASP A 237 18.74 5.07 -22.26
N MET A 238 18.26 4.18 -21.40
CA MET A 238 16.93 4.29 -20.81
C MET A 238 16.83 5.51 -19.88
N PHE A 239 17.83 5.73 -19.04
CA PHE A 239 17.87 6.91 -18.18
C PHE A 239 18.11 8.20 -18.98
N GLU A 240 19.03 8.20 -19.94
CA GLU A 240 19.28 9.36 -20.81
C GLU A 240 18.00 9.83 -21.51
N ARG A 241 17.24 8.89 -22.09
CA ARG A 241 15.95 9.17 -22.75
C ARG A 241 14.90 9.64 -21.75
N THR A 242 14.90 9.10 -20.53
CA THR A 242 14.02 9.56 -19.46
C THR A 242 14.25 11.04 -19.17
N ILE A 243 15.49 11.47 -18.98
CA ILE A 243 15.83 12.86 -18.69
C ILE A 243 15.44 13.78 -19.87
N ILE A 244 15.71 13.35 -21.11
CA ILE A 244 15.33 14.12 -22.31
C ILE A 244 13.80 14.27 -22.40
N PHE A 245 13.06 13.21 -22.09
CA PHE A 245 11.61 13.22 -22.13
C PHE A 245 11.01 14.08 -21.01
N LEU A 246 11.51 13.94 -19.77
CA LEU A 246 11.02 14.68 -18.61
C LEU A 246 11.22 16.18 -18.72
N GLU A 247 12.32 16.65 -19.34
CA GLU A 247 12.55 18.08 -19.56
C GLU A 247 11.42 18.76 -20.34
N LEU A 248 10.72 17.99 -21.18
CA LEU A 248 9.63 18.51 -22.02
C LEU A 248 8.23 18.20 -21.44
N HIS A 249 8.10 17.19 -20.60
CA HIS A 249 6.78 16.62 -20.24
C HIS A 249 6.51 16.57 -18.75
N TYR A 250 7.52 16.74 -17.91
CA TYR A 250 7.34 16.77 -16.46
C TYR A 250 6.57 18.03 -16.04
N VAL A 251 5.83 17.97 -14.94
CA VAL A 251 4.90 19.02 -14.51
C VAL A 251 5.60 20.34 -14.10
N THR A 252 6.85 20.25 -13.63
CA THR A 252 7.66 21.42 -13.21
C THR A 252 9.05 21.40 -13.81
N THR A 253 9.84 22.45 -13.55
CA THR A 253 11.27 22.51 -13.93
C THR A 253 12.09 21.52 -13.12
N ILE A 254 13.12 20.95 -13.73
CA ILE A 254 14.00 19.95 -13.12
C ILE A 254 15.21 20.65 -12.51
N ASP A 255 15.50 20.33 -11.24
CA ASP A 255 16.74 20.71 -10.57
C ASP A 255 17.81 19.64 -10.75
N TYR A 256 18.67 19.82 -11.76
CA TYR A 256 19.75 18.87 -12.05
C TYR A 256 20.85 18.85 -10.99
N ASN A 257 21.02 19.91 -10.18
CA ASN A 257 21.96 19.90 -9.06
C ASN A 257 21.49 18.95 -7.97
N LEU A 258 20.22 19.06 -7.57
CA LEU A 258 19.62 18.19 -6.57
C LEU A 258 19.63 16.72 -7.03
N MET A 259 19.32 16.48 -8.32
CA MET A 259 19.42 15.15 -8.91
C MET A 259 20.84 14.57 -8.81
N ALA A 260 21.85 15.38 -9.17
CA ALA A 260 23.24 14.95 -9.13
C ALA A 260 23.72 14.66 -7.70
N ASP A 261 23.36 15.52 -6.75
CA ASP A 261 23.72 15.35 -5.34
C ASP A 261 23.17 14.02 -4.81
N LYS A 262 21.86 13.76 -5.00
CA LYS A 262 21.21 12.54 -4.49
C LYS A 262 21.67 11.27 -5.22
N ALA A 263 21.86 11.33 -6.52
CA ALA A 263 22.39 10.20 -7.28
C ALA A 263 23.81 9.82 -6.84
N ILE A 264 24.67 10.81 -6.58
CA ILE A 264 26.03 10.57 -6.10
C ILE A 264 26.05 10.05 -4.66
N GLU A 265 25.19 10.58 -3.76
CA GLU A 265 25.02 10.02 -2.42
C GLU A 265 24.65 8.53 -2.51
N ARG A 266 23.70 8.18 -3.38
CA ARG A 266 23.27 6.78 -3.60
C ARG A 266 24.40 5.91 -4.16
N CYS A 267 25.20 6.42 -5.10
CA CYS A 267 26.35 5.69 -5.65
C CYS A 267 27.44 5.42 -4.61
N LYS A 268 27.69 6.35 -3.69
CA LYS A 268 28.61 6.15 -2.57
C LYS A 268 28.10 5.07 -1.63
N LEU A 269 26.82 5.15 -1.26
CA LEU A 269 26.16 4.18 -0.39
C LEU A 269 26.13 2.79 -1.01
N LEU A 270 25.90 2.69 -2.33
CA LEU A 270 25.93 1.43 -3.07
C LEU A 270 27.29 0.72 -2.94
N ALA A 271 28.40 1.44 -3.10
CA ALA A 271 29.72 0.87 -2.95
C ALA A 271 30.03 0.46 -1.49
N GLU A 272 29.59 1.27 -0.52
CA GLU A 272 29.73 0.95 0.91
C GLU A 272 28.99 -0.34 1.26
N VAL A 273 27.71 -0.45 0.88
CA VAL A 273 26.89 -1.64 1.14
C VAL A 273 27.47 -2.86 0.42
N ALA A 274 27.87 -2.71 -0.85
CA ALA A 274 28.50 -3.79 -1.62
C ALA A 274 29.78 -4.34 -0.95
N GLY A 275 30.59 -3.45 -0.36
CA GLY A 275 31.83 -3.85 0.32
C GLY A 275 31.65 -4.39 1.74
N THR A 276 30.48 -4.23 2.34
CA THR A 276 30.20 -4.63 3.74
C THR A 276 29.23 -5.79 3.86
N THR A 277 28.44 -6.09 2.85
CA THR A 277 27.44 -7.18 2.89
C THR A 277 28.12 -8.55 3.04
N SER A 278 27.81 -9.24 4.12
CA SER A 278 28.45 -10.51 4.52
C SER A 278 28.32 -11.64 3.50
N ARG A 279 27.20 -11.70 2.78
CA ARG A 279 26.89 -12.75 1.79
C ARG A 279 27.79 -12.70 0.54
N PHE A 280 28.53 -11.62 0.33
CA PHE A 280 29.56 -11.53 -0.72
C PHE A 280 30.96 -11.93 -0.23
N ARG A 281 31.18 -11.96 1.09
CA ARG A 281 32.38 -12.55 1.64
C ARG A 281 32.22 -14.07 1.56
N ARG A 282 32.96 -14.72 0.69
CA ARG A 282 33.08 -16.17 0.72
C ARG A 282 33.66 -16.54 2.08
N ASP A 283 32.79 -17.02 2.95
CA ASP A 283 33.30 -17.81 4.08
C ASP A 283 33.95 -19.05 3.48
N SER A 284 35.22 -19.22 3.79
CA SER A 284 36.01 -20.37 3.45
C SER A 284 35.52 -21.68 4.13
N GLU A 285 34.30 -21.66 4.68
CA GLU A 285 33.71 -22.75 5.47
C GLU A 285 32.46 -23.40 4.85
N SER A 286 32.02 -22.98 3.66
CA SER A 286 30.93 -23.71 2.98
C SER A 286 31.46 -24.85 2.08
N GLU A 287 32.32 -25.72 2.61
CA GLU A 287 32.70 -26.98 1.97
C GLU A 287 31.48 -27.91 1.73
N ASP A 288 30.40 -27.74 2.48
CA ASP A 288 29.22 -28.61 2.43
C ASP A 288 28.32 -28.36 1.21
N ILE A 289 28.24 -27.13 0.70
CA ILE A 289 27.43 -26.80 -0.50
C ILE A 289 28.20 -27.14 -1.78
N SER A 290 29.52 -26.99 -1.76
CA SER A 290 30.36 -27.35 -2.91
C SER A 290 30.44 -28.87 -3.10
N SER A 291 30.41 -29.66 -2.02
CA SER A 291 30.38 -31.12 -2.09
C SER A 291 29.03 -31.67 -2.58
N GLN A 292 27.90 -31.10 -2.14
CA GLN A 292 26.56 -31.46 -2.64
C GLN A 292 26.38 -31.08 -4.11
N ARG A 293 27.00 -29.99 -4.55
CA ARG A 293 26.94 -29.52 -5.94
C ARG A 293 27.78 -30.41 -6.85
N SER A 294 29.00 -30.77 -6.44
CA SER A 294 29.86 -31.70 -7.21
C SER A 294 29.23 -33.09 -7.35
N GLU A 295 28.53 -33.59 -6.32
CA GLU A 295 27.77 -34.84 -6.40
C GLU A 295 26.54 -34.75 -7.34
N LEU A 296 25.90 -33.58 -7.49
CA LEU A 296 24.77 -33.36 -8.41
C LEU A 296 25.26 -33.19 -9.87
N GLU A 297 26.38 -32.51 -10.07
CA GLU A 297 27.03 -32.35 -11.38
C GLU A 297 27.61 -33.68 -11.92
N GLU A 298 28.13 -34.53 -11.04
CA GLU A 298 28.63 -35.85 -11.39
C GLU A 298 27.51 -36.84 -11.76
N LYS A 299 26.30 -36.64 -11.17
CA LYS A 299 25.10 -37.46 -11.44
C LYS A 299 24.26 -37.01 -12.65
N ASN A 300 24.43 -35.77 -13.11
CA ASN A 300 23.64 -35.21 -14.23
C ASN A 300 24.43 -34.15 -14.99
N PRO A 301 25.26 -34.52 -15.97
CA PRO A 301 26.10 -33.58 -16.74
C PRO A 301 25.32 -32.53 -17.54
N GLU A 302 24.07 -32.80 -17.89
CA GLU A 302 23.20 -31.85 -18.63
C GLU A 302 22.69 -30.68 -17.75
N LEU A 303 22.78 -30.80 -16.43
CA LEU A 303 22.43 -29.72 -15.48
C LEU A 303 23.51 -28.64 -15.39
N SER A 304 24.76 -28.94 -15.76
CA SER A 304 25.87 -27.98 -15.74
C SER A 304 25.71 -26.85 -16.78
N GLU A 305 24.99 -27.09 -17.88
CA GLU A 305 24.66 -26.06 -18.89
C GLU A 305 23.45 -25.17 -18.51
N LEU A 306 22.64 -25.63 -17.54
CA LEU A 306 21.44 -24.93 -17.07
C LEU A 306 21.67 -24.11 -15.80
N LEU A 307 22.82 -24.25 -15.16
CA LEU A 307 23.19 -23.43 -14.01
C LEU A 307 23.88 -22.15 -14.51
N PRO A 308 23.35 -20.94 -14.20
CA PRO A 308 23.98 -19.70 -14.62
C PRO A 308 25.44 -19.68 -14.17
N GLY A 309 26.34 -19.39 -15.10
CA GLY A 309 27.77 -19.25 -14.83
C GLY A 309 27.99 -18.26 -13.71
N GLN A 310 28.84 -18.60 -12.76
CA GLN A 310 29.28 -17.70 -11.68
C GLN A 310 29.97 -16.46 -12.28
N ASN A 311 29.23 -15.42 -12.62
CA ASN A 311 29.76 -14.08 -12.64
C ASN A 311 29.89 -13.63 -11.18
N SER A 312 30.96 -14.07 -10.54
CA SER A 312 31.25 -13.73 -9.16
C SER A 312 31.61 -12.23 -9.09
N PHE A 313 30.64 -11.39 -8.78
CA PHE A 313 30.89 -10.01 -8.38
C PHE A 313 31.87 -10.03 -7.20
N VAL A 314 33.00 -9.33 -7.33
CA VAL A 314 33.98 -9.16 -6.27
C VAL A 314 33.66 -7.87 -5.53
N PRO A 315 33.28 -7.94 -4.23
CA PRO A 315 33.00 -6.73 -3.46
C PRO A 315 34.22 -5.80 -3.41
N PRO A 316 34.01 -4.47 -3.54
CA PRO A 316 35.10 -3.51 -3.46
C PRO A 316 35.67 -3.46 -2.03
N ASP A 317 36.98 -3.31 -1.93
CA ASP A 317 37.67 -3.11 -0.67
C ASP A 317 37.53 -1.66 -0.13
N LYS A 318 37.91 -1.45 1.13
CA LYS A 318 37.82 -0.12 1.78
C LYS A 318 38.60 0.96 1.04
N ARG A 319 39.71 0.64 0.38
CA ARG A 319 40.52 1.58 -0.38
C ARG A 319 39.81 1.97 -1.68
N GLN A 320 39.27 1.00 -2.40
CA GLN A 320 38.49 1.23 -3.61
C GLN A 320 37.26 2.11 -3.32
N ILE A 321 36.52 1.82 -2.22
CA ILE A 321 35.38 2.63 -1.76
C ILE A 321 35.80 4.07 -1.45
N ALA A 322 36.93 4.28 -0.77
CA ALA A 322 37.43 5.60 -0.44
C ALA A 322 37.82 6.39 -1.70
N VAL A 323 38.51 5.76 -2.67
CA VAL A 323 38.87 6.35 -3.97
C VAL A 323 37.59 6.70 -4.74
N TRP A 324 36.62 5.79 -4.82
CA TRP A 324 35.33 6.00 -5.46
C TRP A 324 34.59 7.22 -4.87
N SER A 325 34.40 7.25 -3.56
CA SER A 325 33.69 8.32 -2.86
C SER A 325 34.34 9.70 -3.07
N THR A 326 35.69 9.75 -3.00
CA THR A 326 36.45 11.00 -3.22
C THR A 326 36.37 11.45 -4.67
N SER A 327 36.49 10.52 -5.62
CA SER A 327 36.41 10.81 -7.04
C SER A 327 35.03 11.28 -7.47
N LEU A 328 33.97 10.69 -6.95
CA LEU A 328 32.59 11.13 -7.17
C LEU A 328 32.38 12.58 -6.69
N THR A 329 32.88 12.90 -5.49
CA THR A 329 32.78 14.26 -4.95
C THR A 329 33.54 15.25 -5.83
N THR A 330 34.73 14.86 -6.33
CA THR A 330 35.55 15.68 -7.23
C THR A 330 34.85 15.91 -8.55
N LEU A 331 34.30 14.88 -9.18
CA LEU A 331 33.54 15.00 -10.44
C LEU A 331 32.34 15.95 -10.29
N LEU A 332 31.57 15.81 -9.21
CA LEU A 332 30.45 16.70 -8.93
C LEU A 332 30.86 18.16 -8.80
N ASN A 333 31.91 18.42 -8.01
CA ASN A 333 32.44 19.78 -7.83
C ASN A 333 32.96 20.36 -9.14
N GLN A 334 33.66 19.58 -9.95
CA GLN A 334 34.13 19.99 -11.27
C GLN A 334 32.96 20.31 -12.21
N ALA A 335 31.93 19.49 -12.24
CA ALA A 335 30.74 19.73 -13.04
C ALA A 335 30.04 21.04 -12.64
N LYS A 336 29.84 21.27 -11.32
CA LYS A 336 29.26 22.51 -10.81
C LYS A 336 30.13 23.76 -11.11
N LEU A 337 31.43 23.63 -11.03
CA LEU A 337 32.36 24.73 -11.40
C LEU A 337 32.36 25.03 -12.90
N ALA A 338 32.26 24.00 -13.74
CA ALA A 338 32.20 24.14 -15.19
C ALA A 338 30.91 24.83 -15.70
N SER A 339 29.83 24.79 -14.91
CA SER A 339 28.53 25.42 -15.21
C SER A 339 28.55 26.96 -15.07
N GLY A 340 29.71 27.57 -14.87
CA GLY A 340 29.92 29.01 -14.82
C GLY A 340 29.37 29.68 -13.54
N ASN A 341 29.10 31.00 -13.65
CA ASN A 341 28.70 31.83 -12.50
C ASN A 341 27.37 31.39 -11.82
N SER A 342 26.54 30.58 -12.47
CA SER A 342 25.30 30.11 -11.89
C SER A 342 25.50 28.90 -10.97
N GLY A 343 26.56 28.11 -11.16
CA GLY A 343 26.78 26.84 -10.47
C GLY A 343 25.66 25.82 -10.68
N MET A 344 24.74 26.09 -11.61
CA MET A 344 23.58 25.23 -11.88
C MET A 344 23.84 24.36 -13.11
N LEU A 345 23.82 23.05 -12.90
CA LEU A 345 23.93 22.07 -13.99
C LEU A 345 22.74 22.20 -14.95
N ASN A 346 23.03 22.19 -16.23
CA ASN A 346 22.01 21.94 -17.25
C ASN A 346 21.95 20.44 -17.59
N LYS A 347 20.95 20.05 -18.40
CA LYS A 347 20.75 18.66 -18.84
C LYS A 347 22.00 18.00 -19.40
N ARG A 348 22.74 18.73 -20.30
CA ARG A 348 23.91 18.18 -20.98
C ARG A 348 25.04 17.91 -19.99
N GLU A 349 25.27 18.82 -19.07
CA GLU A 349 26.28 18.70 -18.01
C GLU A 349 25.95 17.56 -17.05
N PHE A 350 24.67 17.44 -16.66
CA PHE A 350 24.18 16.34 -15.81
C PHE A 350 24.36 14.97 -16.49
N LEU A 351 23.99 14.83 -17.77
CA LEU A 351 24.19 13.58 -18.49
C LEU A 351 25.68 13.31 -18.75
N GLY A 352 26.50 14.35 -18.94
CA GLY A 352 27.94 14.21 -19.01
C GLY A 352 28.56 13.71 -17.70
N LEU A 353 28.08 14.19 -16.56
CA LEU A 353 28.46 13.68 -15.23
C LEU A 353 28.09 12.20 -15.05
N TYR A 354 26.88 11.82 -15.45
CA TYR A 354 26.43 10.43 -15.43
C TYR A 354 27.37 9.51 -16.23
N ASP A 355 27.77 9.93 -17.45
CA ASP A 355 28.74 9.20 -18.27
C ASP A 355 30.09 9.01 -17.59
N GLN A 356 30.60 10.06 -16.94
CA GLN A 356 31.86 10.02 -16.22
C GLN A 356 31.80 9.08 -15.01
N ILE A 357 30.67 9.03 -14.31
CA ILE A 357 30.45 8.12 -13.18
C ILE A 357 30.49 6.65 -13.64
N LEU A 358 29.83 6.32 -14.75
CA LEU A 358 29.86 4.95 -15.28
C LEU A 358 31.28 4.52 -15.68
N LYS A 359 32.06 5.41 -16.32
CA LYS A 359 33.48 5.13 -16.66
C LYS A 359 34.37 5.03 -15.43
N LEU A 360 34.11 5.86 -14.41
CA LEU A 360 34.84 5.79 -13.14
C LEU A 360 34.60 4.47 -12.42
N ASN A 361 33.38 3.93 -12.50
CA ASN A 361 33.04 2.62 -11.93
C ASN A 361 33.96 1.50 -12.46
N GLU A 362 34.16 1.45 -13.78
CA GLU A 362 34.96 0.42 -14.46
C GLU A 362 36.43 0.36 -13.98
N ILE A 363 36.97 1.47 -13.52
CA ILE A 363 38.39 1.60 -13.13
C ILE A 363 38.60 1.69 -11.61
N THR A 364 37.52 1.64 -10.81
CA THR A 364 37.61 1.80 -9.34
C THR A 364 36.96 0.64 -8.58
N VAL A 365 35.62 0.67 -8.47
CA VAL A 365 34.87 -0.27 -7.63
C VAL A 365 34.25 -1.42 -8.40
N ASP A 366 34.19 -1.34 -9.72
CA ASP A 366 33.65 -2.34 -10.64
C ASP A 366 32.30 -2.94 -10.21
N LEU A 367 31.39 -2.06 -9.74
CA LEU A 367 30.03 -2.46 -9.42
C LEU A 367 29.29 -2.95 -10.67
N PRO A 368 28.35 -3.87 -10.57
CA PRO A 368 27.55 -4.32 -11.71
C PRO A 368 26.90 -3.15 -12.41
N PRO A 369 27.18 -2.88 -13.70
CA PRO A 369 26.75 -1.64 -14.37
C PRO A 369 25.24 -1.45 -14.37
N GLN A 370 24.46 -2.52 -14.51
CA GLN A 370 23.00 -2.48 -14.52
C GLN A 370 22.44 -2.03 -13.17
N VAL A 371 23.04 -2.50 -12.06
CA VAL A 371 22.66 -2.08 -10.71
C VAL A 371 23.01 -0.61 -10.49
N LEU A 372 24.21 -0.20 -10.87
CA LEU A 372 24.64 1.21 -10.76
C LEU A 372 23.72 2.14 -11.57
N ILE A 373 23.38 1.76 -12.80
CA ILE A 373 22.43 2.51 -13.65
C ILE A 373 21.08 2.65 -12.96
N ALA A 374 20.52 1.56 -12.44
CA ALA A 374 19.23 1.58 -11.77
C ALA A 374 19.27 2.47 -10.51
N GLN A 375 20.24 2.23 -9.62
CA GLN A 375 20.36 2.96 -8.36
C GLN A 375 20.63 4.45 -8.54
N PHE A 376 21.48 4.83 -9.50
CA PHE A 376 21.69 6.24 -9.88
C PHE A 376 20.38 6.87 -10.38
N SER A 377 19.70 6.19 -11.31
CA SER A 377 18.48 6.69 -11.94
C SER A 377 17.34 6.86 -10.94
N GLU A 378 17.12 5.88 -10.07
CA GLU A 378 16.07 5.90 -9.05
C GLU A 378 16.30 7.05 -8.05
N ALA A 379 17.54 7.22 -7.57
CA ALA A 379 17.87 8.31 -6.66
C ALA A 379 17.73 9.70 -7.30
N ALA A 380 18.13 9.84 -8.56
CA ALA A 380 17.95 11.07 -9.31
C ALA A 380 16.46 11.41 -9.49
N LEU A 381 15.65 10.44 -9.92
CA LEU A 381 14.23 10.65 -10.18
C LEU A 381 13.41 10.87 -8.89
N ALA A 382 13.80 10.26 -7.77
CA ALA A 382 13.16 10.46 -6.47
C ALA A 382 13.19 11.92 -5.99
N THR A 383 14.10 12.75 -6.52
CA THR A 383 14.14 14.19 -6.23
C THR A 383 13.00 14.99 -6.87
N LEU A 384 12.36 14.44 -7.89
CA LEU A 384 11.24 15.07 -8.59
C LEU A 384 9.96 14.91 -7.79
N ASP A 385 9.58 13.67 -7.53
CA ASP A 385 8.45 13.25 -6.72
C ASP A 385 8.50 11.71 -6.51
N PRO A 386 7.73 11.16 -5.55
CA PRO A 386 7.74 9.72 -5.28
C PRO A 386 7.05 8.86 -6.34
N TYR A 387 6.49 9.43 -7.38
CA TYR A 387 5.70 8.74 -8.41
C TYR A 387 6.39 8.65 -9.75
N THR A 388 7.44 9.47 -9.98
CA THR A 388 8.21 9.49 -11.23
C THR A 388 9.29 8.44 -11.18
N VAL A 389 9.08 7.33 -11.89
CA VAL A 389 9.94 6.14 -11.85
C VAL A 389 10.11 5.50 -13.23
N ILE A 390 11.26 4.90 -13.48
CA ILE A 390 11.46 3.98 -14.60
C ILE A 390 10.94 2.60 -14.16
N VAL A 391 10.01 2.05 -14.92
CA VAL A 391 9.61 0.64 -14.81
C VAL A 391 10.58 -0.15 -15.67
N TRP A 392 11.53 -0.82 -15.03
CA TRP A 392 12.59 -1.56 -15.70
C TRP A 392 12.06 -2.77 -16.49
N PRO A 393 12.78 -3.30 -17.48
CA PRO A 393 12.26 -4.33 -18.38
C PRO A 393 11.63 -5.53 -17.67
N ARG A 394 12.23 -6.01 -16.60
CA ARG A 394 11.73 -7.13 -15.80
C ARG A 394 10.41 -6.81 -15.10
N GLN A 395 10.22 -5.57 -14.67
CA GLN A 395 9.06 -5.10 -13.90
C GLN A 395 7.83 -4.78 -14.78
N VAL A 396 8.01 -4.60 -16.09
CA VAL A 396 6.93 -4.12 -17.01
C VAL A 396 5.70 -5.01 -16.96
N LYS A 397 5.89 -6.33 -17.01
CA LYS A 397 4.77 -7.28 -16.97
C LYS A 397 3.94 -7.18 -15.69
N ASP A 398 4.59 -7.02 -14.55
CA ASP A 398 3.89 -6.92 -13.27
C ASP A 398 3.24 -5.55 -13.09
N PHE A 399 3.87 -4.51 -13.62
CA PHE A 399 3.28 -3.18 -13.68
C PHE A 399 2.01 -3.14 -14.54
N GLU A 400 2.01 -3.78 -15.72
CA GLU A 400 0.83 -3.90 -16.58
C GLU A 400 -0.31 -4.68 -15.91
N LYS A 401 -0.01 -5.79 -15.22
CA LYS A 401 -1.00 -6.54 -14.42
C LYS A 401 -1.66 -5.65 -13.36
N MET A 402 -0.86 -4.83 -12.68
CA MET A 402 -1.36 -3.90 -11.66
C MET A 402 -2.31 -2.86 -12.25
N MET A 403 -2.02 -2.35 -13.46
CA MET A 403 -2.83 -1.34 -14.14
C MET A 403 -4.15 -1.89 -14.69
N THR A 404 -4.16 -3.15 -15.13
CA THR A 404 -5.36 -3.78 -15.74
C THR A 404 -6.25 -4.49 -14.71
N ASN A 405 -5.75 -4.79 -13.51
CA ASN A 405 -6.35 -5.74 -12.56
C ASN A 405 -6.60 -7.13 -13.18
N GLU A 406 -5.82 -7.47 -14.20
CA GLU A 406 -5.87 -8.76 -14.88
C GLU A 406 -4.51 -9.44 -14.77
N PHE A 407 -4.49 -10.69 -14.37
CA PHE A 407 -3.26 -11.48 -14.36
C PHE A 407 -3.55 -12.92 -14.78
N THR A 408 -2.50 -13.64 -15.10
CA THR A 408 -2.61 -15.08 -15.39
C THR A 408 -2.08 -15.86 -14.19
N GLY A 409 -2.91 -16.72 -13.64
CA GLY A 409 -2.60 -17.49 -12.45
C GLY A 409 -3.72 -18.45 -12.09
N ILE A 410 -3.88 -18.74 -10.81
CA ILE A 410 -4.89 -19.70 -10.32
C ILE A 410 -6.05 -19.03 -9.58
N GLY A 411 -5.92 -17.76 -9.12
CA GLY A 411 -6.97 -17.00 -8.47
C GLY A 411 -7.08 -17.24 -6.96
N ILE A 412 -5.97 -17.09 -6.24
CA ILE A 412 -5.92 -17.11 -4.77
C ILE A 412 -5.32 -15.82 -4.24
N GLU A 413 -5.72 -15.43 -3.05
CA GLU A 413 -5.00 -14.49 -2.20
C GLU A 413 -4.14 -15.30 -1.23
N ILE A 414 -2.88 -14.92 -1.07
CA ILE A 414 -1.94 -15.58 -0.16
C ILE A 414 -1.42 -14.61 0.89
N SER A 415 -1.13 -15.12 2.06
CA SER A 415 -0.53 -14.35 3.16
C SER A 415 0.47 -15.21 3.92
N ARG A 416 1.31 -14.58 4.77
CA ARG A 416 2.10 -15.33 5.74
C ARG A 416 1.44 -15.26 7.11
N ARG A 417 1.12 -16.41 7.66
CA ARG A 417 0.59 -16.53 9.03
C ARG A 417 1.56 -17.38 9.84
N LYS A 418 2.09 -16.82 10.92
CA LYS A 418 3.12 -17.48 11.76
C LYS A 418 4.28 -18.02 10.91
N GLY A 419 4.77 -17.23 9.96
CA GLY A 419 5.87 -17.59 9.06
C GLY A 419 5.52 -18.56 7.92
N LEU A 420 4.32 -19.14 7.90
CA LEU A 420 3.88 -20.10 6.88
C LEU A 420 3.11 -19.42 5.75
N LEU A 421 3.38 -19.80 4.52
CA LEU A 421 2.63 -19.35 3.35
C LEU A 421 1.24 -20.00 3.35
N THR A 422 0.19 -19.19 3.43
CA THR A 422 -1.18 -19.68 3.63
C THR A 422 -2.11 -19.07 2.58
N VAL A 423 -3.08 -19.86 2.11
CA VAL A 423 -4.19 -19.40 1.28
C VAL A 423 -5.11 -18.54 2.15
N ALA A 424 -5.13 -17.24 1.95
CA ALA A 424 -5.98 -16.32 2.69
C ALA A 424 -7.44 -16.38 2.20
N SER A 425 -7.62 -16.44 0.88
CA SER A 425 -8.93 -16.58 0.23
C SER A 425 -8.80 -17.10 -1.20
N LEU A 426 -9.91 -17.58 -1.76
CA LEU A 426 -10.04 -17.96 -3.15
C LEU A 426 -10.96 -16.97 -3.87
N LEU A 427 -10.56 -16.56 -5.08
CA LEU A 427 -11.42 -15.75 -5.93
C LEU A 427 -12.47 -16.66 -6.58
N PRO A 428 -13.76 -16.31 -6.53
CA PRO A 428 -14.82 -17.10 -7.17
C PRO A 428 -14.58 -17.27 -8.66
N ASP A 429 -15.09 -18.37 -9.21
CA ASP A 429 -15.02 -18.71 -10.63
C ASP A 429 -13.61 -18.85 -11.22
N THR A 430 -12.59 -18.98 -10.36
CA THR A 430 -11.20 -19.16 -10.76
C THR A 430 -10.78 -20.65 -10.78
N PRO A 431 -9.64 -21.01 -11.42
CA PRO A 431 -9.14 -22.36 -11.38
C PRO A 431 -8.95 -22.93 -9.96
N ALA A 432 -8.42 -22.14 -9.04
CA ALA A 432 -8.24 -22.57 -7.65
C ALA A 432 -9.56 -22.86 -6.95
N TYR A 433 -10.58 -22.03 -7.17
CA TYR A 433 -11.91 -22.23 -6.59
C TYR A 433 -12.53 -23.59 -6.97
N ARG A 434 -12.20 -24.11 -8.15
CA ARG A 434 -12.67 -25.41 -8.67
C ARG A 434 -11.75 -26.59 -8.39
N SER A 435 -10.55 -26.35 -7.84
CA SER A 435 -9.51 -27.36 -7.65
C SER A 435 -9.61 -28.16 -6.36
N GLY A 436 -10.46 -27.75 -5.43
CA GLY A 436 -10.52 -28.31 -4.08
C GLY A 436 -9.48 -27.76 -3.11
N LEU A 437 -8.79 -26.66 -3.48
CA LEU A 437 -8.03 -25.82 -2.57
C LEU A 437 -9.01 -25.07 -1.66
N ASP A 438 -8.62 -24.77 -0.42
CA ASP A 438 -9.48 -24.08 0.54
C ASP A 438 -8.73 -22.94 1.26
N ALA A 439 -9.48 -22.04 1.88
CA ALA A 439 -8.89 -21.04 2.76
C ALA A 439 -8.21 -21.73 3.95
N ASP A 440 -7.16 -21.11 4.45
CA ASP A 440 -6.29 -21.61 5.52
C ASP A 440 -5.40 -22.83 5.15
N ASP A 441 -5.47 -23.35 3.92
CA ASP A 441 -4.50 -24.32 3.44
C ASP A 441 -3.09 -23.72 3.49
N VAL A 442 -2.14 -24.41 4.12
CA VAL A 442 -0.73 -24.03 4.16
C VAL A 442 -0.04 -24.57 2.92
N ILE A 443 0.57 -23.69 2.12
CA ILE A 443 1.34 -24.08 0.94
C ILE A 443 2.77 -24.39 1.37
N GLU A 444 3.15 -25.67 1.42
CA GLU A 444 4.49 -26.11 1.83
C GLU A 444 5.49 -26.11 0.66
N ALA A 445 5.00 -26.36 -0.57
CA ALA A 445 5.84 -26.25 -1.76
C ALA A 445 5.04 -25.77 -2.98
N VAL A 446 5.73 -25.15 -3.95
CA VAL A 446 5.24 -24.78 -5.28
C VAL A 446 6.15 -25.44 -6.31
N ASP A 447 5.59 -26.30 -7.16
CA ASP A 447 6.33 -27.10 -8.14
C ASP A 447 7.54 -27.83 -7.51
N GLY A 448 7.34 -28.40 -6.31
CA GLY A 448 8.35 -29.11 -5.53
C GLY A 448 9.35 -28.24 -4.77
N ILE A 449 9.33 -26.91 -4.95
CA ILE A 449 10.23 -25.98 -4.24
C ILE A 449 9.57 -25.55 -2.93
N LYS A 450 10.25 -25.79 -1.81
CA LYS A 450 9.74 -25.43 -0.46
C LYS A 450 9.52 -23.92 -0.31
N THR A 451 8.40 -23.55 0.33
CA THR A 451 8.00 -22.14 0.51
C THR A 451 8.53 -21.48 1.77
N LYS A 452 9.20 -22.23 2.66
CA LYS A 452 9.65 -21.73 3.97
C LYS A 452 10.47 -20.44 3.87
N ASP A 453 11.42 -20.40 2.92
CA ASP A 453 12.34 -19.27 2.73
C ASP A 453 11.96 -18.36 1.55
N MET A 454 10.79 -18.58 0.92
CA MET A 454 10.30 -17.72 -0.14
C MET A 454 9.68 -16.45 0.42
N THR A 455 9.96 -15.29 -0.18
CA THR A 455 9.16 -14.09 0.06
C THR A 455 7.76 -14.25 -0.53
N LEU A 456 6.80 -13.44 -0.09
CA LEU A 456 5.43 -13.48 -0.63
C LEU A 456 5.43 -13.19 -2.14
N THR A 457 6.22 -12.21 -2.58
CA THR A 457 6.42 -11.87 -4.00
C THR A 457 6.96 -13.05 -4.79
N CYS A 458 7.94 -13.76 -4.23
CA CYS A 458 8.48 -14.98 -4.81
C CYS A 458 7.41 -16.04 -5.04
N ALA A 459 6.61 -16.33 -4.03
CA ALA A 459 5.52 -17.28 -4.13
C ALA A 459 4.50 -16.87 -5.20
N VAL A 460 4.13 -15.57 -5.26
CA VAL A 460 3.26 -15.03 -6.31
C VAL A 460 3.85 -15.28 -7.70
N HIS A 461 5.13 -15.00 -7.91
CA HIS A 461 5.80 -15.22 -9.22
C HIS A 461 5.78 -16.69 -9.64
N LYS A 462 6.00 -17.62 -8.70
CA LYS A 462 5.98 -19.05 -9.01
C LYS A 462 4.57 -19.60 -9.23
N ILE A 463 3.57 -19.10 -8.50
CA ILE A 463 2.17 -19.51 -8.64
C ILE A 463 1.55 -18.93 -9.90
N THR A 464 1.89 -17.69 -10.27
CA THR A 464 1.49 -17.09 -11.55
C THR A 464 2.35 -17.63 -12.70
N GLY A 465 1.93 -17.42 -13.95
CA GLY A 465 2.68 -17.88 -15.13
C GLY A 465 1.83 -17.81 -16.41
N PRO A 466 2.32 -18.31 -17.54
CA PRO A 466 1.58 -18.27 -18.80
C PRO A 466 0.26 -19.02 -18.72
N ARG A 467 -0.76 -18.50 -19.40
CA ARG A 467 -2.09 -19.13 -19.51
C ARG A 467 -1.99 -20.55 -20.08
N GLY A 468 -2.70 -21.49 -19.48
CA GLY A 468 -2.74 -22.89 -19.91
C GLY A 468 -1.60 -23.75 -19.36
N THR A 469 -0.58 -23.15 -18.69
CA THR A 469 0.43 -23.90 -17.96
C THR A 469 -0.10 -24.39 -16.63
N GLN A 470 0.52 -25.41 -16.07
CA GLN A 470 0.14 -25.97 -14.76
C GLN A 470 1.08 -25.49 -13.66
N VAL A 471 0.57 -25.43 -12.43
CA VAL A 471 1.33 -25.30 -11.19
C VAL A 471 0.83 -26.36 -10.21
N THR A 472 1.76 -26.99 -9.50
CA THR A 472 1.45 -27.96 -8.46
C THR A 472 1.74 -27.35 -7.09
N LEU A 473 0.72 -27.28 -6.24
CA LEU A 473 0.84 -26.83 -4.85
C LEU A 473 0.82 -28.04 -3.94
N THR A 474 1.88 -28.22 -3.16
CA THR A 474 1.88 -29.17 -2.03
C THR A 474 1.30 -28.45 -0.84
N ILE A 475 0.10 -28.85 -0.41
CA ILE A 475 -0.64 -28.20 0.69
C ILE A 475 -0.75 -29.09 1.92
N LYS A 476 -0.78 -28.46 3.09
CA LYS A 476 -1.16 -29.06 4.36
C LYS A 476 -2.41 -28.35 4.88
N ARG A 477 -3.50 -29.11 4.99
CA ARG A 477 -4.79 -28.60 5.49
C ARG A 477 -4.89 -28.71 7.00
N PRO A 478 -5.27 -27.65 7.74
CA PRO A 478 -5.49 -27.73 9.18
C PRO A 478 -6.48 -28.84 9.54
N GLY A 479 -6.12 -29.68 10.52
CA GLY A 479 -6.97 -30.79 10.98
C GLY A 479 -6.96 -32.05 10.09
N VAL A 480 -6.16 -32.07 9.01
CA VAL A 480 -5.99 -33.24 8.14
C VAL A 480 -4.53 -33.72 8.21
N GLU A 481 -4.33 -35.02 8.43
CA GLU A 481 -2.97 -35.60 8.45
C GLU A 481 -2.37 -35.66 7.05
N GLY A 482 -1.07 -35.36 6.98
CA GLY A 482 -0.25 -35.43 5.76
C GLY A 482 -0.39 -34.20 4.87
N THR A 483 0.28 -34.27 3.72
CA THR A 483 0.28 -33.27 2.67
C THR A 483 -0.42 -33.81 1.42
N ARG A 484 -0.93 -32.91 0.59
CA ARG A 484 -1.60 -33.26 -0.66
C ARG A 484 -1.13 -32.34 -1.78
N ASP A 485 -0.86 -32.93 -2.94
CA ASP A 485 -0.56 -32.18 -4.14
C ASP A 485 -1.83 -31.83 -4.91
N ILE A 486 -1.97 -30.56 -5.27
CA ILE A 486 -3.06 -30.05 -6.10
C ILE A 486 -2.44 -29.39 -7.32
N THR A 487 -2.66 -29.99 -8.51
CA THR A 487 -2.22 -29.43 -9.77
C THR A 487 -3.34 -28.60 -10.39
N ILE A 488 -3.04 -27.34 -10.69
CA ILE A 488 -4.02 -26.34 -11.16
C ILE A 488 -3.53 -25.74 -12.48
N THR A 489 -4.40 -25.69 -13.49
CA THR A 489 -4.08 -25.03 -14.75
C THR A 489 -4.30 -23.52 -14.61
N ARG A 490 -3.29 -22.73 -14.94
CA ARG A 490 -3.35 -21.26 -14.91
C ARG A 490 -4.30 -20.72 -15.97
N ASP A 491 -5.11 -19.75 -15.60
CA ASP A 491 -6.00 -19.05 -16.52
C ASP A 491 -5.96 -17.53 -16.28
N LYS A 492 -6.64 -16.77 -17.14
CA LYS A 492 -6.83 -15.33 -16.95
C LYS A 492 -7.72 -15.10 -15.72
N ILE A 493 -7.22 -14.34 -14.76
CA ILE A 493 -7.92 -13.95 -13.54
C ILE A 493 -8.25 -12.47 -13.66
N ILE A 494 -9.53 -12.14 -13.50
CA ILE A 494 -10.02 -10.77 -13.42
C ILE A 494 -10.44 -10.52 -11.96
N VAL A 495 -9.79 -9.57 -11.31
CA VAL A 495 -10.15 -9.19 -9.93
C VAL A 495 -11.29 -8.17 -9.99
N PRO A 496 -12.51 -8.51 -9.52
CA PRO A 496 -13.61 -7.55 -9.52
C PRO A 496 -13.32 -6.36 -8.61
N THR A 497 -13.43 -5.16 -9.17
CA THR A 497 -13.25 -3.90 -8.42
C THR A 497 -14.53 -3.43 -7.75
N ILE A 498 -15.68 -3.99 -8.13
CA ILE A 498 -16.99 -3.70 -7.57
C ILE A 498 -17.41 -4.85 -6.66
N ARG A 499 -17.73 -4.52 -5.41
CA ARG A 499 -18.14 -5.48 -4.38
C ARG A 499 -19.41 -5.01 -3.70
N GLY A 500 -20.28 -5.94 -3.34
CA GLY A 500 -21.43 -5.69 -2.47
C GLY A 500 -21.06 -5.78 -0.97
N TRP A 501 -22.05 -5.71 -0.11
CA TRP A 501 -21.88 -5.76 1.35
C TRP A 501 -21.70 -7.20 1.87
N GLN A 502 -22.24 -8.19 1.19
CA GLN A 502 -22.15 -9.62 1.54
C GLN A 502 -22.13 -10.48 0.26
N ARG A 503 -21.66 -11.71 0.39
CA ARG A 503 -21.76 -12.74 -0.67
C ARG A 503 -22.81 -13.77 -0.30
N THR A 504 -23.50 -14.28 -1.31
CA THR A 504 -24.31 -15.49 -1.20
C THR A 504 -23.41 -16.73 -1.13
N ASP A 505 -23.97 -17.88 -0.72
CA ASP A 505 -23.27 -19.18 -0.75
C ASP A 505 -22.77 -19.55 -2.17
N GLY A 506 -23.44 -19.05 -3.21
CA GLY A 506 -23.00 -19.17 -4.61
C GLY A 506 -21.95 -18.14 -5.05
N GLY A 507 -21.40 -17.35 -4.14
CA GLY A 507 -20.34 -16.39 -4.42
C GLY A 507 -20.77 -15.06 -5.08
N LYS A 508 -22.07 -14.88 -5.38
CA LYS A 508 -22.62 -13.63 -5.95
C LYS A 508 -22.66 -12.52 -4.88
N TRP A 509 -22.33 -11.29 -5.28
CA TRP A 509 -22.45 -10.14 -4.40
C TRP A 509 -23.90 -9.72 -4.19
N LEU A 510 -24.27 -9.40 -2.96
CA LEU A 510 -25.51 -8.71 -2.60
C LEU A 510 -25.22 -7.23 -2.46
N TYR A 511 -25.98 -6.43 -3.22
CA TYR A 511 -25.83 -4.97 -3.23
C TYR A 511 -26.89 -4.25 -2.42
N MET A 512 -28.10 -4.82 -2.24
CA MET A 512 -29.16 -4.22 -1.41
C MET A 512 -28.90 -4.49 0.07
N ILE A 513 -28.32 -3.48 0.79
CA ILE A 513 -27.96 -3.61 2.21
C ILE A 513 -29.15 -3.45 3.14
N ASP A 514 -30.14 -2.64 2.73
CA ASP A 514 -31.43 -2.47 3.44
C ASP A 514 -32.58 -2.70 2.45
N PRO A 515 -33.10 -3.93 2.38
CA PRO A 515 -34.19 -4.28 1.46
C PRO A 515 -35.54 -3.57 1.78
N GLU A 516 -35.77 -3.19 3.04
CA GLU A 516 -37.00 -2.53 3.46
C GLU A 516 -37.05 -1.09 2.97
N ASN A 517 -35.94 -0.37 3.09
CA ASN A 517 -35.80 1.02 2.66
C ASN A 517 -35.20 1.18 1.29
N LYS A 518 -34.90 0.08 0.62
CA LYS A 518 -34.30 0.06 -0.72
C LYS A 518 -32.98 0.82 -0.78
N ILE A 519 -32.09 0.55 0.16
CA ILE A 519 -30.77 1.17 0.23
C ILE A 519 -29.74 0.23 -0.36
N GLY A 520 -29.01 0.71 -1.36
CA GLY A 520 -27.91 0.00 -2.02
C GLY A 520 -26.56 0.29 -1.37
N TYR A 521 -25.65 -0.67 -1.45
CA TYR A 521 -24.24 -0.50 -1.07
C TYR A 521 -23.34 -1.10 -2.14
N VAL A 522 -22.40 -0.26 -2.61
CA VAL A 522 -21.38 -0.66 -3.57
C VAL A 522 -20.00 -0.23 -3.05
N ARG A 523 -19.08 -1.17 -2.91
CA ARG A 523 -17.68 -0.86 -2.61
C ARG A 523 -16.85 -0.90 -3.88
N ILE A 524 -16.10 0.17 -4.14
CA ILE A 524 -15.11 0.26 -5.21
C ILE A 524 -13.72 0.09 -4.58
N THR A 525 -13.03 -0.99 -4.93
CA THR A 525 -11.72 -1.33 -4.31
C THR A 525 -10.53 -0.70 -5.04
N SER A 526 -10.67 -0.42 -6.34
CA SER A 526 -9.69 0.28 -7.17
C SER A 526 -10.35 0.78 -8.45
N PHE A 527 -9.69 1.67 -9.19
CA PHE A 527 -10.17 2.18 -10.47
C PHE A 527 -9.40 1.56 -11.63
N SER A 528 -9.99 0.60 -12.31
CA SER A 528 -9.49 -0.06 -13.52
C SER A 528 -10.45 0.14 -14.69
N ALA A 529 -10.09 -0.32 -15.86
CA ALA A 529 -10.97 -0.28 -17.04
C ALA A 529 -12.32 -0.99 -16.83
N GLY A 530 -12.37 -2.00 -15.95
CA GLY A 530 -13.59 -2.75 -15.63
C GLY A 530 -14.49 -2.11 -14.58
N THR A 531 -14.05 -1.05 -13.89
CA THR A 531 -14.77 -0.49 -12.73
C THR A 531 -16.07 0.19 -13.11
N ALA A 532 -16.06 1.10 -14.10
CA ALA A 532 -17.28 1.79 -14.51
C ALA A 532 -18.32 0.84 -15.13
N PRO A 533 -17.96 -0.11 -16.02
CA PRO A 533 -18.90 -1.15 -16.47
C PRO A 533 -19.40 -2.07 -15.36
N GLY A 534 -18.57 -2.39 -14.37
CA GLY A 534 -18.97 -3.18 -13.21
C GLY A 534 -19.95 -2.43 -12.31
N LEU A 535 -19.74 -1.13 -12.11
CA LEU A 535 -20.65 -0.26 -11.37
C LEU A 535 -22.00 -0.16 -12.08
N GLU A 536 -22.01 0.03 -13.39
CA GLU A 536 -23.25 0.04 -14.19
C GLU A 536 -24.12 -1.17 -13.90
N LYS A 537 -23.55 -2.38 -14.01
CA LYS A 537 -24.28 -3.62 -13.71
C LYS A 537 -24.85 -3.68 -12.30
N ALA A 538 -24.10 -3.19 -11.33
CA ALA A 538 -24.55 -3.15 -9.93
C ALA A 538 -25.69 -2.14 -9.73
N LEU A 539 -25.64 -0.99 -10.42
CA LEU A 539 -26.68 0.02 -10.40
C LEU A 539 -27.96 -0.47 -11.10
N ASP A 540 -27.84 -1.08 -12.29
CA ASP A 540 -28.97 -1.69 -13.00
C ASP A 540 -29.70 -2.73 -12.15
N GLU A 541 -28.96 -3.60 -11.42
CA GLU A 541 -29.53 -4.57 -10.50
C GLU A 541 -30.26 -3.89 -9.35
N LEU A 542 -29.63 -2.91 -8.69
CA LEU A 542 -30.22 -2.17 -7.58
C LEU A 542 -31.46 -1.36 -7.99
N GLU A 543 -31.42 -0.72 -9.15
CA GLU A 543 -32.53 0.09 -9.68
C GLU A 543 -33.71 -0.79 -10.09
N SER A 544 -33.44 -1.97 -10.66
CA SER A 544 -34.51 -2.96 -10.94
C SER A 544 -35.21 -3.45 -9.66
N ASP A 545 -34.48 -3.46 -8.53
CA ASP A 545 -35.02 -3.81 -7.22
C ASP A 545 -35.65 -2.60 -6.47
N GLY A 546 -35.68 -1.43 -7.12
CA GLY A 546 -36.37 -0.23 -6.62
C GLY A 546 -35.50 0.65 -5.70
N LEU A 547 -34.20 0.81 -6.00
CA LEU A 547 -33.23 1.62 -5.26
C LEU A 547 -33.80 3.02 -4.88
N GLN A 548 -33.68 3.38 -3.60
CA GLN A 548 -34.09 4.68 -3.08
C GLN A 548 -32.92 5.52 -2.52
N GLY A 549 -31.76 4.91 -2.31
CA GLY A 549 -30.55 5.59 -1.86
C GLY A 549 -29.34 4.68 -2.01
N LEU A 550 -28.17 5.27 -2.25
CA LEU A 550 -26.93 4.51 -2.54
C LEU A 550 -25.78 4.92 -1.62
N ILE A 551 -25.06 3.95 -1.13
CA ILE A 551 -23.76 4.09 -0.48
C ILE A 551 -22.68 3.62 -1.43
N VAL A 552 -21.71 4.49 -1.73
CA VAL A 552 -20.47 4.14 -2.42
C VAL A 552 -19.33 4.15 -1.42
N ASP A 553 -18.68 3.00 -1.20
CA ASP A 553 -17.57 2.87 -0.27
C ASP A 553 -16.22 2.91 -1.00
N LEU A 554 -15.47 4.00 -0.77
CA LEU A 554 -14.12 4.23 -1.30
C LEU A 554 -13.04 4.08 -0.23
N ARG A 555 -13.36 3.60 0.96
CA ARG A 555 -12.36 3.39 2.01
C ARG A 555 -11.33 2.35 1.58
N PHE A 556 -10.05 2.64 1.87
CA PHE A 556 -8.89 1.82 1.47
C PHE A 556 -8.69 1.69 -0.05
N ASN A 557 -9.34 2.53 -0.84
CA ASN A 557 -9.15 2.59 -2.28
C ASN A 557 -8.08 3.63 -2.62
N THR A 558 -6.88 3.20 -2.94
CA THR A 558 -5.72 4.06 -3.25
C THR A 558 -5.81 4.73 -4.63
N GLY A 559 -6.93 4.55 -5.36
CA GLY A 559 -7.17 5.16 -6.66
C GLY A 559 -7.00 4.19 -7.84
N GLY A 560 -6.44 4.65 -8.92
CA GLY A 560 -6.24 3.93 -10.17
C GLY A 560 -6.35 4.83 -11.40
N LEU A 561 -7.00 4.36 -12.46
CA LEU A 561 -7.13 5.08 -13.73
C LEU A 561 -8.03 6.30 -13.59
N LEU A 562 -7.53 7.46 -14.04
CA LEU A 562 -8.28 8.72 -14.04
C LEU A 562 -9.53 8.61 -14.91
N ASP A 563 -9.43 8.04 -16.12
CA ASP A 563 -10.57 7.89 -17.03
C ASP A 563 -11.68 7.03 -16.43
N SER A 564 -11.32 6.06 -15.58
CA SER A 564 -12.29 5.25 -14.84
C SER A 564 -12.99 6.06 -13.75
N ALA A 565 -12.28 6.94 -13.05
CA ALA A 565 -12.89 7.85 -12.07
C ALA A 565 -13.84 8.85 -12.73
N VAL A 566 -13.43 9.45 -13.84
CA VAL A 566 -14.28 10.33 -14.66
C VAL A 566 -15.56 9.59 -15.09
N SER A 567 -15.43 8.37 -15.62
CA SER A 567 -16.56 7.55 -16.03
C SER A 567 -17.50 7.16 -14.88
N VAL A 568 -16.98 7.03 -13.66
CA VAL A 568 -17.81 6.79 -12.46
C VAL A 568 -18.57 8.04 -12.07
N VAL A 569 -17.93 9.22 -12.08
CA VAL A 569 -18.62 10.51 -11.77
C VAL A 569 -19.69 10.80 -12.81
N ASP A 570 -19.40 10.57 -14.10
CA ASP A 570 -20.30 10.80 -15.25
C ASP A 570 -21.63 10.02 -15.12
N LYS A 571 -21.66 8.94 -14.35
CA LYS A 571 -22.90 8.20 -14.04
C LYS A 571 -23.87 8.93 -13.11
N PHE A 572 -23.41 9.94 -12.41
CA PHE A 572 -24.20 10.63 -11.37
C PHE A 572 -24.42 12.13 -11.66
N VAL A 573 -23.81 12.65 -12.72
CA VAL A 573 -23.84 14.08 -13.09
C VAL A 573 -24.16 14.26 -14.56
N GLU A 574 -25.14 15.11 -14.90
CA GLU A 574 -25.59 15.28 -16.29
C GLU A 574 -24.66 16.18 -17.13
N GLU A 575 -24.07 17.22 -16.54
CA GLU A 575 -23.25 18.22 -17.23
C GLU A 575 -22.29 18.94 -16.28
N GLY A 576 -21.26 19.56 -16.82
CA GLY A 576 -20.25 20.30 -16.08
C GLY A 576 -18.87 19.68 -16.14
N THR A 577 -17.86 20.37 -15.63
CA THR A 577 -16.48 19.88 -15.57
C THR A 577 -16.33 18.96 -14.36
N ILE A 578 -15.94 17.72 -14.57
CA ILE A 578 -15.67 16.74 -13.50
C ILE A 578 -14.31 17.02 -12.86
N VAL A 579 -13.29 17.19 -13.70
CA VAL A 579 -11.91 17.42 -13.25
C VAL A 579 -11.13 18.17 -14.33
N THR A 580 -10.24 19.06 -13.90
CA THR A 580 -9.32 19.78 -14.77
C THR A 580 -7.91 19.27 -14.55
N ARG A 581 -7.18 18.91 -15.61
CA ARG A 581 -5.76 18.55 -15.58
C ARG A 581 -4.91 19.74 -15.98
N GLN A 582 -4.27 20.39 -15.02
CA GLN A 582 -3.34 21.48 -15.25
C GLN A 582 -1.95 20.91 -15.58
N GLN A 583 -1.55 21.00 -16.84
CA GLN A 583 -0.23 20.56 -17.31
C GLN A 583 0.84 21.59 -16.97
N GLY A 584 2.11 21.13 -16.91
CA GLY A 584 3.26 22.01 -16.71
C GLY A 584 3.57 22.94 -17.90
N PHE A 585 4.51 23.86 -17.70
CA PHE A 585 5.04 24.77 -18.73
C PHE A 585 4.02 25.64 -19.45
N GLY A 586 2.94 26.05 -18.76
CA GLY A 586 1.91 26.92 -19.33
C GLY A 586 1.10 26.27 -20.46
N ARG A 587 1.13 24.95 -20.58
CA ARG A 587 0.27 24.23 -21.51
C ARG A 587 -1.19 24.41 -21.12
N MET A 588 -2.07 24.36 -22.11
CA MET A 588 -3.51 24.50 -21.90
C MET A 588 -4.02 23.39 -20.99
N PRO A 589 -4.89 23.73 -20.01
CA PRO A 589 -5.57 22.73 -19.18
C PRO A 589 -6.40 21.76 -20.04
N ILE A 590 -6.52 20.53 -19.59
CA ILE A 590 -7.42 19.55 -20.18
C ILE A 590 -8.59 19.36 -19.24
N TYR A 591 -9.81 19.50 -19.78
CA TYR A 591 -11.06 19.40 -19.04
C TYR A 591 -11.74 18.08 -19.37
N GLU A 592 -12.17 17.38 -18.33
CA GLU A 592 -13.04 16.20 -18.47
C GLU A 592 -14.45 16.60 -18.05
N TYR A 593 -15.42 16.31 -18.92
CA TYR A 593 -16.79 16.77 -18.75
C TYR A 593 -17.75 15.63 -18.43
N ALA A 594 -18.82 15.95 -17.74
CA ALA A 594 -19.96 15.07 -17.55
C ALA A 594 -20.90 15.11 -18.76
N HIS A 595 -21.63 14.01 -18.97
CA HIS A 595 -22.55 13.84 -20.09
C HIS A 595 -23.87 13.24 -19.62
N LYS A 596 -24.98 13.82 -20.05
CA LYS A 596 -26.32 13.36 -19.69
C LYS A 596 -26.64 11.90 -20.09
N LYS A 597 -25.94 11.39 -21.06
CA LYS A 597 -26.16 10.02 -21.54
C LYS A 597 -25.73 9.02 -20.48
N ASN A 598 -26.65 8.12 -20.08
CA ASN A 598 -26.44 7.10 -19.06
C ASN A 598 -26.22 7.66 -17.63
N THR A 599 -26.75 8.85 -17.36
CA THR A 599 -26.81 9.37 -15.98
C THR A 599 -27.95 8.67 -15.23
N HIS A 600 -27.63 8.11 -14.05
CA HIS A 600 -28.58 7.42 -13.19
C HIS A 600 -29.51 8.39 -12.45
N PRO A 601 -30.70 7.93 -11.96
CA PRO A 601 -31.65 8.77 -11.26
C PRO A 601 -31.06 9.50 -10.05
N ASP A 602 -31.66 10.65 -9.69
CA ASP A 602 -31.22 11.49 -8.57
C ASP A 602 -31.71 10.96 -7.22
N TYR A 603 -31.28 9.74 -6.83
CA TYR A 603 -31.45 9.23 -5.49
C TYR A 603 -30.35 9.75 -4.55
N PRO A 604 -30.58 9.83 -3.22
CA PRO A 604 -29.55 10.20 -2.25
C PRO A 604 -28.28 9.35 -2.39
N LEU A 605 -27.12 10.02 -2.43
CA LEU A 605 -25.83 9.38 -2.58
C LEU A 605 -24.91 9.72 -1.39
N VAL A 606 -24.37 8.71 -0.75
CA VAL A 606 -23.37 8.83 0.32
C VAL A 606 -22.08 8.17 -0.13
N ILE A 607 -20.96 8.85 0.08
CA ILE A 607 -19.63 8.30 -0.24
C ILE A 607 -18.83 8.15 1.06
N LEU A 608 -18.36 6.93 1.33
CA LEU A 608 -17.50 6.63 2.46
C LEU A 608 -16.03 6.76 2.08
N VAL A 609 -15.27 7.52 2.86
CA VAL A 609 -13.83 7.77 2.64
C VAL A 609 -13.02 7.61 3.92
N ASN A 610 -11.71 7.33 3.78
CA ASN A 610 -10.75 7.35 4.89
C ASN A 610 -9.37 7.83 4.42
N SER A 611 -8.38 7.86 5.31
CA SER A 611 -7.01 8.30 5.02
C SER A 611 -6.31 7.52 3.90
N ASN A 612 -6.77 6.31 3.60
CA ASN A 612 -6.28 5.49 2.50
C ASN A 612 -7.08 5.66 1.19
N SER A 613 -8.11 6.52 1.17
CA SER A 613 -8.76 6.94 -0.06
C SER A 613 -7.88 7.97 -0.76
N ALA A 614 -7.38 7.65 -1.96
CA ALA A 614 -6.39 8.50 -2.65
C ALA A 614 -6.66 8.67 -4.14
N SER A 615 -6.14 9.75 -4.76
CA SER A 615 -6.09 9.94 -6.21
C SER A 615 -7.48 9.86 -6.89
N ALA A 616 -7.74 8.84 -7.74
CA ALA A 616 -9.03 8.62 -8.41
C ALA A 616 -10.22 8.57 -7.44
N SER A 617 -10.04 8.01 -6.23
CA SER A 617 -11.04 8.05 -5.17
C SER A 617 -11.34 9.47 -4.72
N GLU A 618 -10.32 10.32 -4.64
CA GLU A 618 -10.46 11.73 -4.26
C GLU A 618 -11.13 12.54 -5.35
N ILE A 619 -10.89 12.20 -6.62
CA ILE A 619 -11.60 12.80 -7.75
C ILE A 619 -13.11 12.47 -7.68
N VAL A 620 -13.46 11.20 -7.49
CA VAL A 620 -14.87 10.79 -7.39
C VAL A 620 -15.56 11.42 -6.19
N ALA A 621 -14.95 11.29 -5.00
CA ALA A 621 -15.51 11.85 -3.78
C ALA A 621 -15.62 13.39 -3.84
N GLY A 622 -14.53 14.04 -4.25
CA GLY A 622 -14.45 15.48 -4.30
C GLY A 622 -15.35 16.09 -5.37
N ALA A 623 -15.40 15.55 -6.59
CA ALA A 623 -16.27 16.08 -7.64
C ALA A 623 -17.75 15.93 -7.28
N LEU A 624 -18.18 14.75 -6.81
CA LEU A 624 -19.59 14.51 -6.48
C LEU A 624 -20.08 15.32 -5.26
N ALA A 625 -19.18 15.68 -4.35
CA ALA A 625 -19.50 16.51 -3.20
C ALA A 625 -19.25 18.01 -3.44
N ASP A 626 -18.65 18.38 -4.59
CA ASP A 626 -18.34 19.76 -4.93
C ASP A 626 -19.59 20.63 -5.03
N LYS A 627 -19.44 21.93 -4.72
CA LYS A 627 -20.52 22.94 -4.80
C LYS A 627 -21.12 23.06 -6.20
N ALA A 628 -20.36 22.71 -7.24
CA ALA A 628 -20.85 22.69 -8.61
C ALA A 628 -21.92 21.63 -8.84
N PHE A 629 -21.86 20.51 -8.10
CA PHE A 629 -22.77 19.39 -8.31
C PHE A 629 -23.66 19.10 -7.10
N GLU A 630 -23.15 19.25 -5.87
CA GLU A 630 -23.85 18.92 -4.62
C GLU A 630 -24.56 17.55 -4.68
N ARG A 631 -23.92 16.57 -5.38
CA ARG A 631 -24.55 15.30 -5.73
C ARG A 631 -24.43 14.27 -4.62
N ALA A 632 -23.38 14.33 -3.80
CA ALA A 632 -23.10 13.35 -2.76
C ALA A 632 -22.75 13.99 -1.42
N THR A 633 -23.06 13.26 -0.34
CA THR A 633 -22.55 13.57 1.01
C THR A 633 -21.37 12.67 1.35
N LEU A 634 -20.25 13.28 1.78
CA LEU A 634 -19.07 12.55 2.23
C LEU A 634 -19.20 12.18 3.70
N VAL A 635 -18.82 10.94 4.03
CA VAL A 635 -18.76 10.42 5.39
C VAL A 635 -17.45 9.71 5.62
N GLY A 636 -16.77 10.00 6.72
CA GLY A 636 -15.51 9.36 7.11
C GLY A 636 -14.45 10.33 7.58
N THR A 637 -13.19 10.01 7.31
CA THR A 637 -12.04 10.82 7.73
C THR A 637 -11.38 11.48 6.53
N ARG A 638 -10.46 12.44 6.79
CA ARG A 638 -9.68 13.10 5.75
C ARG A 638 -9.00 12.07 4.85
N THR A 639 -9.05 12.30 3.53
CA THR A 639 -8.41 11.48 2.50
C THR A 639 -6.90 11.75 2.41
N HIS A 640 -6.20 11.01 1.57
CA HIS A 640 -4.74 11.03 1.45
C HIS A 640 -4.18 12.39 1.01
N GLY A 641 -4.83 13.08 0.06
CA GLY A 641 -4.39 14.38 -0.46
C GLY A 641 -3.48 14.30 -1.70
N LYS A 642 -3.63 13.28 -2.55
CA LYS A 642 -2.83 13.15 -3.78
C LYS A 642 -3.48 13.90 -4.95
N GLY A 643 -2.96 15.10 -5.26
CA GLY A 643 -3.45 15.96 -6.36
C GLY A 643 -2.69 15.83 -7.69
N SER A 644 -1.79 14.85 -7.85
CA SER A 644 -0.97 14.66 -9.06
C SER A 644 -1.51 13.59 -10.00
N VAL A 645 -1.36 13.83 -11.31
CA VAL A 645 -1.72 12.90 -12.39
C VAL A 645 -0.44 12.33 -13.00
N GLN A 646 -0.34 10.99 -13.09
CA GLN A 646 0.77 10.31 -13.72
C GLN A 646 0.43 9.91 -15.15
N GLY A 647 1.38 10.17 -16.06
CA GLY A 647 1.42 9.60 -17.39
C GLY A 647 2.32 8.37 -17.44
N ILE A 648 2.06 7.50 -18.40
CA ILE A 648 2.90 6.34 -18.69
C ILE A 648 3.30 6.42 -20.16
N THR A 649 4.59 6.26 -20.44
CA THR A 649 5.10 6.19 -21.80
C THR A 649 6.09 5.04 -21.94
N GLY A 650 6.03 4.32 -23.07
CA GLY A 650 6.95 3.24 -23.39
C GLY A 650 8.23 3.78 -24.05
N PHE A 651 9.35 3.08 -23.82
CA PHE A 651 10.59 3.33 -24.56
C PHE A 651 10.55 2.62 -25.93
N PRO A 652 11.23 3.20 -26.94
CA PRO A 652 11.40 2.52 -28.21
C PRO A 652 12.04 1.13 -28.02
N GLY A 653 11.38 0.08 -28.55
CA GLY A 653 11.78 -1.30 -28.33
C GLY A 653 11.01 -2.05 -27.22
N GLY A 654 10.07 -1.38 -26.55
CA GLY A 654 9.02 -2.02 -25.71
C GLY A 654 9.50 -2.69 -24.41
N ARG A 655 10.74 -2.47 -23.99
CA ARG A 655 11.35 -3.21 -22.88
C ARG A 655 11.32 -2.50 -21.52
N ALA A 656 11.00 -1.22 -21.49
CA ALA A 656 10.86 -0.43 -20.27
C ALA A 656 9.75 0.61 -20.43
N GLN A 657 9.25 1.15 -19.34
CA GLN A 657 8.24 2.21 -19.34
C GLN A 657 8.69 3.33 -18.38
N LEU A 658 8.26 4.54 -18.65
CA LEU A 658 8.39 5.67 -17.72
C LEU A 658 7.02 6.04 -17.20
N LYS A 659 6.85 5.99 -15.90
CA LYS A 659 5.73 6.61 -15.19
C LYS A 659 6.21 7.95 -14.64
N TYR A 660 5.49 9.05 -14.91
CA TYR A 660 5.94 10.39 -14.56
C TYR A 660 4.75 11.30 -14.23
N THR A 661 4.97 12.29 -13.37
CA THR A 661 3.96 13.30 -13.05
C THR A 661 3.86 14.30 -14.19
N MET A 662 2.71 14.27 -14.89
CA MET A 662 2.46 15.10 -16.07
C MET A 662 1.58 16.33 -15.79
N ALA A 663 0.78 16.30 -14.73
CA ALA A 663 -0.18 17.34 -14.41
C ALA A 663 -0.58 17.31 -12.92
N HIS A 664 -1.17 18.40 -12.46
CA HIS A 664 -1.99 18.43 -11.24
C HIS A 664 -3.46 18.48 -11.64
N TYR A 665 -4.32 17.83 -10.85
CA TYR A 665 -5.75 17.92 -11.09
C TYR A 665 -6.40 18.89 -10.11
N HIS A 666 -7.48 19.54 -10.59
CA HIS A 666 -8.34 20.42 -9.82
C HIS A 666 -9.76 19.91 -9.92
N LEU A 667 -10.48 19.94 -8.82
CA LEU A 667 -11.90 19.64 -8.74
C LEU A 667 -12.72 20.78 -9.39
N PRO A 668 -14.04 20.63 -9.56
CA PRO A 668 -14.88 21.56 -10.31
C PRO A 668 -14.85 23.01 -9.81
N SER A 669 -14.76 23.26 -8.48
CA SER A 669 -14.76 24.62 -7.89
C SER A 669 -13.40 25.04 -7.32
#